data_4fb7e0ff9d1ae81bf7ea1b4057384030
#
_entry.id   4fb7e0ff9d1ae81bf7ea1b4057384030
#
_cell.length_a   1.000
_cell.length_b   1.000
_cell.length_c   1.000
_cell.angle_alpha   90.00
_cell.angle_beta   90.00
_cell.angle_gamma   90.00
#
_symmetry.space_group_name_H-M   'P 1'
#
loop_
_entity.id
_entity.type
_entity.pdbx_description
1 polymer ?
#
loop_
_entity_poly.entity_id
_entity_poly.type
_entity_poly.pdbx_seq_one_letter_code
_entity_poly.pdbx_strand_id
1 'polypeptide(L)'
;EKEVEKQIDMDLRTFGLIHVLKNDICVQNIKLRLFFPRPSAADAEATKEKYAANQFSVTRQQTYSLIKPGNEIDMVIFVNGLPLFTLELKNPWTFQTAAYDGQKQYKEDRSPKDTIFNFGRCLAHFAVDKDEAFFTTKVDGPKTFFMPFNKGLPNGQGKGNPVNPNGHKTAYLWEHVLRRDTIADIISNYTLMDYGETKTGKKVAHIMKNAKRLIFPRYHQLDVVTRLIDDVETYGVGKRYLIMHSAGSGKSNSLTWLAYKIIKVCPRSMEARRAKALDMQLFDSAIIVTDRRLLDKQITDNIRAFGHSMNTIAHADSSKELKEAIEQGKRIIITTIQKFPFICDSISNVGHKNFAIIIDEAHSSQSGIAADKMNASMQHDPDTGGGDSDVMIEKLMKDRKMSDNCSYFAFTATPKKETLERFGIKDDEGHFHPFHLYSMKQAIEEGFILNVLANYTTYKGYYELVKSIQDNPEYNNEKAQKFLRRVVERDPKTIEAKAEVMLEHFDTKVYRSHKLKSKAKAMVVTRDIECAIRYYHALTKMATKLNLPYRILIAFSGEKTVDGQKYTEAEMNGFPDKDTAERFELDVNRILVVANKYLTGFDQPKLTAMYIDKPLDGVIAVQALSRLNRSAPQLGKVSEDLFILDFYNSTESMKEAFDPFFTGIELSAATDVNILHT
;
A
#
# COMPACT_ATOMS: atom_id res chain seq x y z
N GLU A 1 -24.13 37.60 -7.88
CA GLU A 1 -24.31 36.20 -8.38
C GLU A 1 -23.27 35.90 -9.46
N LYS A 2 -23.21 36.65 -10.57
CA LYS A 2 -22.24 36.42 -11.65
C LYS A 2 -20.76 36.48 -11.21
N GLU A 3 -20.43 37.30 -10.22
CA GLU A 3 -19.06 37.39 -9.68
C GLU A 3 -18.72 36.12 -8.86
N VAL A 4 -19.69 35.59 -8.11
CA VAL A 4 -19.53 34.35 -7.37
C VAL A 4 -19.33 33.16 -8.32
N GLU A 5 -20.15 33.04 -9.36
CA GLU A 5 -20.01 32.00 -10.38
C GLU A 5 -18.65 32.08 -11.09
N LYS A 6 -18.20 33.28 -11.45
CA LYS A 6 -16.89 33.51 -12.07
C LYS A 6 -15.74 33.09 -11.14
N GLN A 7 -15.84 33.42 -9.85
CA GLN A 7 -14.83 33.04 -8.87
C GLN A 7 -14.81 31.52 -8.65
N ILE A 8 -15.98 30.88 -8.54
CA ILE A 8 -16.08 29.42 -8.44
C ILE A 8 -15.42 28.75 -9.64
N ASP A 9 -15.72 29.20 -10.88
CA ASP A 9 -15.11 28.60 -12.08
C ASP A 9 -13.60 28.82 -12.12
N MET A 10 -13.13 29.99 -11.72
CA MET A 10 -11.70 30.29 -11.62
C MET A 10 -10.99 29.38 -10.59
N ASP A 11 -11.56 29.21 -9.39
CA ASP A 11 -10.99 28.37 -8.35
C ASP A 11 -11.04 26.88 -8.72
N LEU A 12 -12.11 26.43 -9.38
CA LEU A 12 -12.21 25.08 -9.92
C LEU A 12 -11.13 24.79 -10.98
N ARG A 13 -10.83 25.74 -11.85
CA ARG A 13 -9.74 25.62 -12.85
C ARG A 13 -8.36 25.65 -12.21
N THR A 14 -8.20 26.48 -11.19
CA THR A 14 -6.89 26.73 -10.56
C THR A 14 -6.54 25.64 -9.54
N PHE A 15 -7.48 25.26 -8.69
CA PHE A 15 -7.24 24.39 -7.52
C PHE A 15 -7.98 23.05 -7.57
N GLY A 16 -9.02 22.92 -8.40
CA GLY A 16 -9.85 21.73 -8.54
C GLY A 16 -10.97 21.63 -7.52
N LEU A 17 -11.90 20.68 -7.76
CA LEU A 17 -13.12 20.51 -6.99
C LEU A 17 -12.86 20.26 -5.50
N ILE A 18 -11.92 19.37 -5.17
CA ILE A 18 -11.68 19.01 -3.77
C ILE A 18 -11.19 20.20 -2.93
N HIS A 19 -10.43 21.10 -3.54
CA HIS A 19 -10.01 22.32 -2.87
C HIS A 19 -11.20 23.26 -2.61
N VAL A 20 -12.04 23.45 -3.62
CA VAL A 20 -13.24 24.31 -3.54
C VAL A 20 -14.26 23.81 -2.52
N LEU A 21 -14.40 22.48 -2.38
CA LEU A 21 -15.27 21.88 -1.36
C LEU A 21 -14.70 21.94 0.06
N LYS A 22 -13.36 21.90 0.21
CA LYS A 22 -12.71 21.87 1.53
C LYS A 22 -12.33 23.23 2.08
N ASN A 23 -12.24 24.25 1.23
CA ASN A 23 -11.79 25.58 1.62
C ASN A 23 -12.86 26.63 1.33
N ASP A 24 -12.71 27.80 1.94
CA ASP A 24 -13.53 28.95 1.61
C ASP A 24 -13.05 29.57 0.32
N ILE A 25 -13.96 30.00 -0.54
CA ILE A 25 -13.69 30.86 -1.68
C ILE A 25 -13.83 32.33 -1.27
N CYS A 26 -13.00 33.21 -1.83
CA CYS A 26 -13.04 34.62 -1.51
C CYS A 26 -13.61 35.42 -2.70
N VAL A 27 -14.72 36.13 -2.47
CA VAL A 27 -15.34 37.04 -3.45
C VAL A 27 -15.43 38.40 -2.80
N GLN A 28 -14.73 39.39 -3.31
CA GLN A 28 -14.75 40.79 -2.79
C GLN A 28 -14.58 40.87 -1.26
N ASN A 29 -13.59 40.15 -0.70
CA ASN A 29 -13.32 40.05 0.75
C ASN A 29 -14.38 39.28 1.57
N ILE A 30 -15.41 38.70 0.96
CA ILE A 30 -16.36 37.82 1.61
C ILE A 30 -15.91 36.37 1.44
N LYS A 31 -15.81 35.60 2.53
CA LYS A 31 -15.53 34.18 2.51
C LYS A 31 -16.83 33.41 2.37
N LEU A 32 -16.92 32.59 1.34
CA LEU A 32 -18.05 31.71 1.07
C LEU A 32 -17.63 30.24 1.19
N ARG A 33 -18.36 29.48 1.99
CA ARG A 33 -18.18 28.04 2.12
C ARG A 33 -19.19 27.34 1.22
N LEU A 34 -18.71 26.53 0.28
CA LEU A 34 -19.59 25.81 -0.66
C LEU A 34 -20.00 24.43 -0.20
N PHE A 35 -19.36 23.88 0.82
CA PHE A 35 -19.71 22.56 1.36
C PHE A 35 -19.42 22.49 2.86
N PHE A 36 -20.35 21.96 3.62
CA PHE A 36 -20.22 21.75 5.07
C PHE A 36 -20.03 20.26 5.36
N PRO A 37 -18.94 19.87 6.08
CA PRO A 37 -18.67 18.46 6.40
C PRO A 37 -19.72 17.88 7.33
N ARG A 38 -19.84 16.55 7.33
CA ARG A 38 -20.71 15.84 8.27
C ARG A 38 -20.24 16.10 9.71
N PRO A 39 -21.13 16.56 10.59
CA PRO A 39 -20.80 16.82 11.99
C PRO A 39 -20.66 15.51 12.78
N SER A 40 -19.88 15.55 13.86
CA SER A 40 -19.89 14.56 14.90
C SER A 40 -21.04 14.78 15.87
N ALA A 41 -21.32 13.82 16.76
CA ALA A 41 -22.31 13.99 17.82
C ALA A 41 -21.96 15.13 18.80
N ALA A 42 -20.66 15.41 18.96
CA ALA A 42 -20.14 16.48 19.83
C ALA A 42 -20.26 17.88 19.24
N ASP A 43 -20.56 18.01 17.93
CA ASP A 43 -20.61 19.32 17.29
C ASP A 43 -21.89 20.08 17.65
N ALA A 44 -21.77 21.42 17.72
CA ALA A 44 -22.87 22.32 18.01
C ALA A 44 -24.01 22.20 16.98
N GLU A 45 -25.24 22.46 17.41
CA GLU A 45 -26.46 22.37 16.57
C GLU A 45 -26.33 23.23 15.29
N ALA A 46 -25.76 24.43 15.39
CA ALA A 46 -25.48 25.28 14.23
C ALA A 46 -24.60 24.62 13.16
N THR A 47 -23.71 23.69 13.54
CA THR A 47 -22.89 22.92 12.59
C THR A 47 -23.74 21.84 11.92
N LYS A 48 -24.67 21.22 12.65
CA LYS A 48 -25.61 20.23 12.11
C LYS A 48 -26.58 20.87 11.12
N GLU A 49 -27.08 22.06 11.43
CA GLU A 49 -27.94 22.86 10.54
C GLU A 49 -27.20 23.22 9.22
N LYS A 50 -25.96 23.66 9.31
CA LYS A 50 -25.12 23.93 8.13
C LYS A 50 -24.94 22.70 7.29
N TYR A 51 -24.67 21.54 7.89
CA TYR A 51 -24.57 20.27 7.16
C TYR A 51 -25.92 19.92 6.49
N ALA A 52 -27.02 20.10 7.21
CA ALA A 52 -28.37 19.84 6.69
C ALA A 52 -28.69 20.71 5.46
N ALA A 53 -28.13 21.90 5.36
CA ALA A 53 -28.32 22.81 4.24
C ALA A 53 -27.60 22.35 2.92
N ASN A 54 -26.63 21.40 2.96
CA ASN A 54 -26.08 20.88 1.73
C ASN A 54 -27.15 20.18 0.90
N GLN A 55 -27.21 20.49 -0.37
CA GLN A 55 -28.13 19.87 -1.36
C GLN A 55 -27.38 18.82 -2.17
N PHE A 56 -27.77 17.56 -1.98
CA PHE A 56 -27.30 16.45 -2.83
C PHE A 56 -28.37 16.16 -3.86
N SER A 57 -28.00 16.08 -5.13
CA SER A 57 -28.91 15.79 -6.21
C SER A 57 -28.33 14.79 -7.20
N VAL A 58 -29.23 14.12 -7.93
CA VAL A 58 -28.91 13.15 -8.97
C VAL A 58 -29.65 13.55 -10.23
N THR A 59 -28.92 13.63 -11.34
CA THR A 59 -29.50 13.89 -12.66
C THR A 59 -29.23 12.69 -13.56
N ARG A 60 -30.23 12.23 -14.25
CA ARG A 60 -30.14 11.20 -15.31
C ARG A 60 -29.98 11.87 -16.66
N GLN A 61 -29.28 11.22 -17.59
CA GLN A 61 -29.08 11.68 -18.97
C GLN A 61 -28.62 13.16 -19.00
N GLN A 62 -27.56 13.42 -18.24
CA GLN A 62 -27.01 14.78 -18.12
C GLN A 62 -26.28 15.16 -19.40
N THR A 63 -26.82 16.12 -20.14
CA THR A 63 -26.11 16.75 -21.25
C THR A 63 -24.89 17.53 -20.70
N TYR A 64 -23.72 17.36 -21.30
CA TYR A 64 -22.49 17.89 -20.72
C TYR A 64 -21.55 18.56 -21.73
N SER A 65 -21.61 18.19 -23.01
CA SER A 65 -20.64 18.62 -24.00
C SER A 65 -21.11 19.81 -24.80
N LEU A 66 -20.30 20.87 -24.80
CA LEU A 66 -20.46 22.00 -25.73
C LEU A 66 -19.84 21.70 -27.11
N ILE A 67 -18.93 20.71 -27.18
CA ILE A 67 -18.23 20.33 -28.41
C ILE A 67 -19.07 19.37 -29.26
N LYS A 68 -19.81 18.48 -28.60
CA LYS A 68 -20.74 17.52 -29.22
C LYS A 68 -22.11 17.65 -28.54
N PRO A 69 -22.94 18.61 -28.95
CA PRO A 69 -24.29 18.77 -28.41
C PRO A 69 -25.10 17.48 -28.54
N GLY A 70 -25.81 17.12 -27.48
CA GLY A 70 -26.56 15.88 -27.41
C GLY A 70 -25.84 14.68 -26.78
N ASN A 71 -24.54 14.81 -26.46
CA ASN A 71 -23.88 13.80 -25.65
C ASN A 71 -24.37 13.87 -24.20
N GLU A 72 -24.79 12.73 -23.67
CA GLU A 72 -25.33 12.60 -22.31
C GLU A 72 -24.53 11.60 -21.51
N ILE A 73 -24.47 11.82 -20.18
CA ILE A 73 -23.97 10.87 -19.19
C ILE A 73 -25.17 10.21 -18.54
N ASP A 74 -25.16 8.89 -18.37
CA ASP A 74 -26.30 8.16 -17.83
C ASP A 74 -26.75 8.68 -16.47
N MET A 75 -25.82 9.02 -15.58
CA MET A 75 -26.11 9.60 -14.27
C MET A 75 -24.98 10.48 -13.76
N VAL A 76 -25.34 11.61 -13.15
CA VAL A 76 -24.39 12.50 -12.46
C VAL A 76 -24.90 12.83 -11.06
N ILE A 77 -24.02 12.72 -10.06
CA ILE A 77 -24.30 13.09 -8.67
C ILE A 77 -23.63 14.42 -8.36
N PHE A 78 -24.40 15.32 -7.74
CA PHE A 78 -23.98 16.69 -7.43
C PHE A 78 -24.05 16.96 -5.92
N VAL A 79 -23.26 17.90 -5.45
CA VAL A 79 -23.41 18.59 -4.16
C VAL A 79 -23.43 20.09 -4.39
N ASN A 80 -24.47 20.77 -3.93
CA ASN A 80 -24.62 22.23 -4.05
C ASN A 80 -24.39 22.73 -5.51
N GLY A 81 -24.86 21.96 -6.50
CA GLY A 81 -24.70 22.23 -7.93
C GLY A 81 -23.35 21.84 -8.55
N LEU A 82 -22.38 21.37 -7.75
CA LEU A 82 -21.09 20.92 -8.24
C LEU A 82 -21.07 19.43 -8.52
N PRO A 83 -20.62 18.95 -9.71
CA PRO A 83 -20.60 17.54 -10.05
C PRO A 83 -19.54 16.81 -9.26
N LEU A 84 -19.95 15.72 -8.58
CA LEU A 84 -19.05 14.86 -7.79
C LEU A 84 -18.65 13.61 -8.54
N PHE A 85 -19.65 12.90 -9.08
CA PHE A 85 -19.50 11.59 -9.71
C PHE A 85 -20.26 11.54 -11.01
N THR A 86 -19.65 10.93 -12.03
CA THR A 86 -20.35 10.52 -13.26
C THR A 86 -20.44 9.00 -13.29
N LEU A 87 -21.55 8.46 -13.76
CA LEU A 87 -21.78 7.03 -13.87
C LEU A 87 -22.26 6.70 -15.29
N GLU A 88 -21.62 5.71 -15.92
CA GLU A 88 -22.08 5.02 -17.12
C GLU A 88 -22.64 3.66 -16.70
N LEU A 89 -23.92 3.46 -16.97
CA LEU A 89 -24.65 2.27 -16.54
C LEU A 89 -24.79 1.30 -17.71
N LYS A 90 -24.46 0.04 -17.50
CA LYS A 90 -24.54 -1.00 -18.52
C LYS A 90 -25.53 -2.07 -18.15
N ASN A 91 -26.30 -2.49 -19.16
CA ASN A 91 -27.29 -3.51 -18.97
C ASN A 91 -26.85 -4.81 -19.64
N PRO A 92 -26.58 -5.88 -18.89
CA PRO A 92 -26.19 -7.18 -19.44
C PRO A 92 -27.24 -7.81 -20.36
N TRP A 93 -28.52 -7.42 -20.28
CA TRP A 93 -29.56 -7.85 -21.24
C TRP A 93 -29.28 -7.36 -22.66
N THR A 94 -28.51 -6.29 -22.82
CA THR A 94 -28.03 -5.79 -24.11
C THR A 94 -26.61 -6.27 -24.44
N PHE A 95 -26.13 -7.30 -23.73
CA PHE A 95 -24.75 -7.84 -23.82
C PHE A 95 -23.66 -6.83 -23.54
N GLN A 96 -23.96 -5.76 -22.80
CA GLN A 96 -23.01 -4.75 -22.39
C GLN A 96 -22.58 -4.93 -20.94
N THR A 97 -21.30 -4.71 -20.67
CA THR A 97 -20.70 -4.85 -19.33
C THR A 97 -19.98 -3.57 -18.90
N ALA A 98 -19.91 -3.36 -17.58
CA ALA A 98 -19.11 -2.27 -17.01
C ALA A 98 -17.62 -2.46 -17.29
N ALA A 99 -17.15 -3.70 -17.25
CA ALA A 99 -15.74 -4.07 -17.44
C ALA A 99 -15.21 -3.74 -18.84
N TYR A 100 -16.05 -3.85 -19.86
CA TYR A 100 -15.68 -3.58 -21.24
C TYR A 100 -16.34 -2.33 -21.79
N ASP A 101 -17.67 -2.33 -21.97
CA ASP A 101 -18.39 -1.27 -22.68
C ASP A 101 -18.43 0.04 -21.89
N GLY A 102 -18.63 -0.04 -20.56
CA GLY A 102 -18.64 1.14 -19.71
C GLY A 102 -17.27 1.83 -19.67
N GLN A 103 -16.19 1.06 -19.53
CA GLN A 103 -14.83 1.61 -19.58
C GLN A 103 -14.46 2.13 -20.98
N LYS A 104 -14.88 1.41 -22.05
CA LYS A 104 -14.65 1.81 -23.43
C LYS A 104 -15.27 3.17 -23.72
N GLN A 105 -16.50 3.39 -23.25
CA GLN A 105 -17.21 4.66 -23.43
C GLN A 105 -16.41 5.84 -22.85
N TYR A 106 -15.83 5.71 -21.64
CA TYR A 106 -14.95 6.75 -21.08
C TYR A 106 -13.63 6.91 -21.85
N LYS A 107 -13.11 5.84 -22.44
CA LYS A 107 -11.85 5.86 -23.17
C LYS A 107 -11.96 6.46 -24.58
N GLU A 108 -13.09 6.23 -25.25
CA GLU A 108 -13.27 6.55 -26.68
C GLU A 108 -14.26 7.69 -26.90
N ASP A 109 -15.38 7.74 -26.16
CA ASP A 109 -16.47 8.68 -26.43
C ASP A 109 -16.43 9.92 -25.54
N ARG A 110 -15.85 9.83 -24.33
CA ARG A 110 -15.75 10.94 -23.38
C ARG A 110 -14.45 11.69 -23.56
N SER A 111 -14.56 12.98 -23.90
CA SER A 111 -13.39 13.80 -24.17
C SER A 111 -12.86 14.46 -22.87
N PRO A 112 -11.56 14.32 -22.55
CA PRO A 112 -10.96 15.09 -21.47
C PRO A 112 -10.97 16.61 -21.71
N LYS A 113 -11.38 17.08 -22.90
CA LYS A 113 -11.57 18.51 -23.22
C LYS A 113 -12.92 19.04 -22.76
N ASP A 114 -13.91 18.17 -22.56
CA ASP A 114 -15.18 18.58 -21.97
C ASP A 114 -15.00 18.88 -20.49
N THR A 115 -15.56 19.98 -20.01
CA THR A 115 -15.30 20.55 -18.69
C THR A 115 -15.50 19.53 -17.56
N ILE A 116 -16.54 18.71 -17.62
CA ILE A 116 -16.85 17.73 -16.57
C ILE A 116 -15.79 16.61 -16.46
N PHE A 117 -15.07 16.32 -17.56
CA PHE A 117 -14.01 15.31 -17.62
C PHE A 117 -12.62 15.88 -17.45
N ASN A 118 -12.47 17.20 -17.31
CA ASN A 118 -11.17 17.77 -16.95
C ASN A 118 -10.72 17.20 -15.61
N PHE A 119 -9.45 16.85 -15.50
CA PHE A 119 -8.90 16.29 -14.27
C PHE A 119 -9.16 17.20 -13.06
N GLY A 120 -9.74 16.63 -12.01
CA GLY A 120 -10.09 17.36 -10.78
C GLY A 120 -11.41 18.12 -10.81
N ARG A 121 -12.23 18.00 -11.87
CA ARG A 121 -13.60 18.55 -11.91
C ARG A 121 -14.64 17.63 -11.27
N CYS A 122 -14.39 16.32 -11.27
CA CYS A 122 -15.15 15.33 -10.52
C CYS A 122 -14.19 14.57 -9.59
N LEU A 123 -14.73 13.91 -8.57
CA LEU A 123 -13.94 13.06 -7.66
C LEU A 123 -13.68 11.69 -8.30
N ALA A 124 -14.66 11.12 -8.97
CA ALA A 124 -14.53 9.87 -9.68
C ALA A 124 -15.56 9.71 -10.80
N HIS A 125 -15.23 8.85 -11.75
CA HIS A 125 -16.06 8.44 -12.88
C HIS A 125 -16.25 6.93 -12.80
N PHE A 126 -17.51 6.47 -12.76
CA PHE A 126 -17.86 5.07 -12.55
C PHE A 126 -18.41 4.42 -13.81
N ALA A 127 -18.01 3.19 -14.08
CA ALA A 127 -18.68 2.27 -14.99
C ALA A 127 -19.32 1.15 -14.16
N VAL A 128 -20.63 0.95 -14.29
CA VAL A 128 -21.41 0.08 -13.39
C VAL A 128 -22.36 -0.79 -14.20
N ASP A 129 -22.45 -2.07 -13.85
CA ASP A 129 -23.54 -2.95 -14.24
C ASP A 129 -24.14 -3.65 -13.00
N LYS A 130 -25.00 -4.65 -13.20
CA LYS A 130 -25.62 -5.36 -12.08
C LYS A 130 -24.65 -6.23 -11.28
N ASP A 131 -23.50 -6.59 -11.86
CA ASP A 131 -22.54 -7.54 -11.29
C ASP A 131 -21.27 -6.86 -10.76
N GLU A 132 -20.74 -5.84 -11.47
CA GLU A 132 -19.46 -5.21 -11.15
C GLU A 132 -19.49 -3.68 -11.29
N ALA A 133 -18.59 -3.02 -10.57
CA ALA A 133 -18.34 -1.60 -10.63
C ALA A 133 -16.86 -1.31 -10.78
N PHE A 134 -16.54 -0.33 -11.61
CA PHE A 134 -15.18 0.17 -11.84
C PHE A 134 -15.17 1.68 -11.75
N PHE A 135 -14.04 2.26 -11.35
CA PHE A 135 -13.90 3.71 -11.28
C PHE A 135 -12.54 4.19 -11.78
N THR A 136 -12.51 5.44 -12.18
CA THR A 136 -11.30 6.20 -12.44
C THR A 136 -11.42 7.60 -11.85
N THR A 137 -10.30 8.19 -11.46
CA THR A 137 -10.23 9.60 -11.01
C THR A 137 -9.75 10.54 -12.12
N LYS A 138 -9.39 9.99 -13.29
CA LYS A 138 -8.89 10.76 -14.42
C LYS A 138 -9.31 10.12 -15.74
N VAL A 139 -10.06 10.85 -16.54
CA VAL A 139 -10.31 10.51 -17.95
C VAL A 139 -9.15 11.04 -18.80
N ASP A 140 -8.49 10.16 -19.55
CA ASP A 140 -7.28 10.45 -20.36
C ASP A 140 -7.35 9.76 -21.73
N GLY A 141 -8.55 9.72 -22.32
CA GLY A 141 -8.81 9.00 -23.55
C GLY A 141 -8.44 7.51 -23.44
N PRO A 142 -7.80 6.92 -24.47
CA PRO A 142 -7.42 5.50 -24.44
C PRO A 142 -6.48 5.10 -23.30
N LYS A 143 -5.82 6.06 -22.65
CA LYS A 143 -4.93 5.84 -21.49
C LYS A 143 -5.66 5.83 -20.17
N THR A 144 -6.99 6.04 -20.16
CA THR A 144 -7.79 6.01 -18.94
C THR A 144 -7.66 4.64 -18.26
N PHE A 145 -7.23 4.66 -17.00
CA PHE A 145 -7.06 3.47 -16.19
C PHE A 145 -8.21 3.34 -15.20
N PHE A 146 -8.93 2.23 -15.25
CA PHE A 146 -10.01 1.91 -14.34
C PHE A 146 -9.56 0.91 -13.28
N MET A 147 -10.02 1.12 -12.06
CA MET A 147 -9.82 0.24 -10.92
C MET A 147 -11.16 -0.40 -10.53
N PRO A 148 -11.18 -1.68 -10.14
CA PRO A 148 -12.37 -2.29 -9.56
C PRO A 148 -12.79 -1.57 -8.28
N PHE A 149 -14.11 -1.47 -8.10
CA PHE A 149 -14.73 -0.93 -6.88
C PHE A 149 -15.70 -1.96 -6.30
N ASN A 150 -15.24 -3.21 -6.16
CA ASN A 150 -16.03 -4.37 -5.77
C ASN A 150 -15.72 -4.82 -4.34
N LYS A 151 -16.70 -5.51 -3.73
CA LYS A 151 -16.55 -6.04 -2.35
C LYS A 151 -15.49 -7.13 -2.24
N GLY A 152 -15.29 -7.90 -3.30
CA GLY A 152 -14.62 -9.19 -3.26
C GLY A 152 -15.56 -10.33 -2.85
N LEU A 153 -15.19 -11.55 -3.19
CA LEU A 153 -15.94 -12.73 -2.77
C LEU A 153 -15.69 -13.04 -1.28
N PRO A 154 -16.66 -13.68 -0.60
CA PRO A 154 -16.55 -14.03 0.81
C PRO A 154 -15.23 -14.77 1.12
N ASN A 155 -14.69 -14.57 2.30
CA ASN A 155 -13.46 -15.20 2.78
C ASN A 155 -12.23 -14.96 1.88
N GLY A 156 -12.23 -13.85 1.12
CA GLY A 156 -11.12 -13.49 0.24
C GLY A 156 -10.93 -14.41 -0.97
N GLN A 157 -11.98 -15.12 -1.39
CA GLN A 157 -11.93 -16.13 -2.47
C GLN A 157 -11.75 -15.55 -3.88
N GLY A 158 -11.64 -14.23 -4.03
CA GLY A 158 -11.32 -13.59 -5.30
C GLY A 158 -12.07 -12.27 -5.53
N LYS A 159 -11.98 -11.79 -6.77
CA LYS A 159 -12.59 -10.52 -7.22
C LYS A 159 -14.12 -10.64 -7.39
N GLY A 160 -14.74 -9.50 -7.63
CA GLY A 160 -16.16 -9.37 -7.93
C GLY A 160 -17.01 -9.05 -6.71
N ASN A 161 -18.28 -9.37 -6.76
CA ASN A 161 -19.24 -9.11 -5.69
C ASN A 161 -20.01 -10.40 -5.34
N PRO A 162 -20.34 -10.63 -4.06
CA PRO A 162 -21.17 -11.75 -3.65
C PRO A 162 -22.57 -11.62 -4.24
N VAL A 163 -23.26 -12.75 -4.37
CA VAL A 163 -24.66 -12.77 -4.76
C VAL A 163 -25.49 -11.98 -3.75
N ASN A 164 -26.29 -11.06 -4.23
CA ASN A 164 -27.26 -10.33 -3.41
C ASN A 164 -28.66 -10.95 -3.66
N PRO A 165 -29.25 -11.65 -2.68
CA PRO A 165 -30.56 -12.28 -2.87
C PRO A 165 -31.69 -11.26 -3.04
N ASN A 166 -31.48 -10.00 -2.63
CA ASN A 166 -32.49 -8.95 -2.65
C ASN A 166 -32.32 -7.94 -3.80
N GLY A 167 -31.38 -8.18 -4.74
CA GLY A 167 -31.16 -7.24 -5.84
C GLY A 167 -29.86 -7.43 -6.60
N HIS A 168 -29.34 -6.36 -7.16
CA HIS A 168 -28.08 -6.40 -7.90
C HIS A 168 -26.89 -6.59 -6.95
N LYS A 169 -25.84 -7.28 -7.40
CA LYS A 169 -24.60 -7.44 -6.62
C LYS A 169 -23.93 -6.10 -6.34
N THR A 170 -24.17 -5.10 -7.21
CA THR A 170 -23.67 -3.73 -7.07
C THR A 170 -24.55 -2.80 -6.24
N ALA A 171 -25.64 -3.30 -5.62
CA ALA A 171 -26.58 -2.50 -4.83
C ALA A 171 -25.92 -1.70 -3.69
N TYR A 172 -24.81 -2.22 -3.14
CA TYR A 172 -24.03 -1.52 -2.11
C TYR A 172 -23.58 -0.11 -2.54
N LEU A 173 -23.44 0.17 -3.83
CA LEU A 173 -23.08 1.51 -4.31
C LEU A 173 -24.11 2.55 -3.87
N TRP A 174 -25.41 2.33 -4.15
CA TRP A 174 -26.45 3.28 -3.78
C TRP A 174 -26.98 3.07 -2.37
N GLU A 175 -26.88 1.87 -1.83
CA GLU A 175 -27.33 1.56 -0.47
C GLU A 175 -26.36 2.05 0.60
N HIS A 176 -25.03 2.12 0.31
CA HIS A 176 -24.01 2.45 1.28
C HIS A 176 -23.05 3.54 0.82
N VAL A 177 -22.43 3.41 -0.38
CA VAL A 177 -21.35 4.29 -0.82
C VAL A 177 -21.83 5.67 -1.26
N LEU A 178 -22.87 5.70 -2.09
CA LEU A 178 -23.40 6.93 -2.68
C LEU A 178 -24.52 7.57 -1.83
N ARG A 179 -24.58 7.24 -0.55
CA ARG A 179 -25.47 7.92 0.40
C ARG A 179 -24.88 9.28 0.79
N ARG A 180 -25.77 10.22 1.11
CA ARG A 180 -25.42 11.58 1.52
C ARG A 180 -24.27 11.63 2.54
N ASP A 181 -24.41 10.89 3.64
CA ASP A 181 -23.44 10.90 4.73
C ASP A 181 -22.09 10.29 4.34
N THR A 182 -22.11 9.21 3.53
CA THR A 182 -20.90 8.57 3.04
C THR A 182 -20.18 9.44 2.01
N ILE A 183 -20.91 10.09 1.11
CA ILE A 183 -20.35 11.06 0.15
C ILE A 183 -19.69 12.23 0.90
N ALA A 184 -20.38 12.77 1.93
CA ALA A 184 -19.82 13.85 2.74
C ALA A 184 -18.54 13.43 3.47
N ASP A 185 -18.49 12.18 3.95
CA ASP A 185 -17.32 11.60 4.58
C ASP A 185 -16.17 11.39 3.58
N ILE A 186 -16.48 10.89 2.36
CA ILE A 186 -15.50 10.73 1.28
C ILE A 186 -14.87 12.08 0.93
N ILE A 187 -15.68 13.12 0.74
CA ILE A 187 -15.18 14.47 0.46
C ILE A 187 -14.26 14.96 1.57
N SER A 188 -14.69 14.82 2.83
CA SER A 188 -14.01 15.43 3.98
C SER A 188 -12.74 14.69 4.38
N ASN A 189 -12.78 13.34 4.40
CA ASN A 189 -11.77 12.53 5.07
C ASN A 189 -10.96 11.62 4.15
N TYR A 190 -11.45 11.25 2.94
CA TYR A 190 -10.79 10.25 2.11
C TYR A 190 -10.13 10.80 0.85
N THR A 191 -10.58 11.94 0.34
CA THR A 191 -10.08 12.49 -0.91
C THR A 191 -9.01 13.55 -0.71
N LEU A 192 -7.98 13.50 -1.54
CA LEU A 192 -6.86 14.45 -1.51
C LEU A 192 -6.26 14.59 -2.91
N MET A 193 -5.90 15.83 -3.28
CA MET A 193 -5.10 16.08 -4.48
C MET A 193 -3.61 15.97 -4.15
N ASP A 194 -2.93 15.03 -4.80
CA ASP A 194 -1.48 14.83 -4.66
C ASP A 194 -0.75 15.63 -5.75
N TYR A 195 0.08 16.57 -5.31
CA TYR A 195 0.90 17.42 -6.19
C TYR A 195 2.33 16.87 -6.38
N GLY A 196 2.69 15.83 -5.64
CA GLY A 196 4.06 15.30 -5.58
C GLY A 196 5.06 16.29 -5.01
N GLU A 197 6.32 15.88 -4.96
CA GLU A 197 7.44 16.70 -4.52
C GLU A 197 8.30 17.14 -5.72
N THR A 198 8.99 18.27 -5.60
CA THR A 198 10.05 18.61 -6.54
C THR A 198 11.28 17.78 -6.28
N LYS A 199 12.12 17.52 -7.31
CA LYS A 199 13.41 16.82 -7.17
C LYS A 199 14.36 17.47 -6.15
N THR A 200 14.12 18.70 -5.77
CA THR A 200 14.92 19.49 -4.83
C THR A 200 14.27 19.63 -3.44
N GLY A 201 13.16 18.91 -3.17
CA GLY A 201 12.43 19.01 -1.90
C GLY A 201 11.70 20.34 -1.69
N LYS A 202 11.67 21.24 -2.68
CA LYS A 202 10.92 22.50 -2.61
C LYS A 202 9.41 22.22 -2.68
N LYS A 203 8.63 22.96 -1.89
CA LYS A 203 7.16 22.85 -1.93
C LYS A 203 6.64 23.17 -3.34
N VAL A 204 5.83 22.27 -3.88
CA VAL A 204 5.12 22.48 -5.15
C VAL A 204 3.88 23.32 -4.88
N ALA A 205 3.61 24.33 -5.73
CA ALA A 205 2.37 25.09 -5.61
C ALA A 205 1.16 24.16 -5.80
N HIS A 206 0.18 24.27 -4.91
CA HIS A 206 -1.04 23.44 -4.90
C HIS A 206 -2.06 23.96 -5.93
N ILE A 207 -1.70 23.88 -7.19
CA ILE A 207 -2.55 24.26 -8.35
C ILE A 207 -2.69 23.07 -9.30
N MET A 208 -3.80 22.98 -10.04
CA MET A 208 -4.11 21.85 -10.92
C MET A 208 -3.03 21.57 -11.97
N LYS A 209 -2.30 22.57 -12.43
CA LYS A 209 -1.15 22.37 -13.33
C LYS A 209 -0.08 21.44 -12.77
N ASN A 210 0.06 21.41 -11.47
CA ASN A 210 1.05 20.58 -10.75
C ASN A 210 0.43 19.27 -10.20
N ALA A 211 -0.88 19.13 -10.27
CA ALA A 211 -1.57 17.96 -9.73
C ALA A 211 -1.22 16.70 -10.52
N LYS A 212 -0.81 15.65 -9.80
CA LYS A 212 -0.40 14.37 -10.39
C LYS A 212 -1.51 13.33 -10.35
N ARG A 213 -2.19 13.23 -9.22
CA ARG A 213 -3.28 12.27 -9.02
C ARG A 213 -4.25 12.79 -7.97
N LEU A 214 -5.51 12.37 -8.08
CA LEU A 214 -6.51 12.50 -7.05
C LEU A 214 -6.57 11.18 -6.28
N ILE A 215 -6.28 11.22 -4.98
CA ILE A 215 -6.42 10.08 -4.09
C ILE A 215 -7.92 9.92 -3.79
N PHE A 216 -8.43 8.73 -4.07
CA PHE A 216 -9.79 8.31 -3.81
C PHE A 216 -9.77 6.90 -3.21
N PRO A 217 -10.60 6.56 -2.20
CA PRO A 217 -10.54 5.27 -1.56
C PRO A 217 -10.99 4.15 -2.50
N ARG A 218 -10.33 3.01 -2.47
CA ARG A 218 -10.84 1.77 -3.05
C ARG A 218 -11.92 1.20 -2.14
N TYR A 219 -12.77 0.31 -2.65
CA TYR A 219 -13.85 -0.24 -1.86
C TYR A 219 -13.38 -0.82 -0.52
N HIS A 220 -12.42 -1.76 -0.53
CA HIS A 220 -11.92 -2.41 0.69
C HIS A 220 -11.31 -1.42 1.71
N GLN A 221 -10.76 -0.31 1.24
CA GLN A 221 -10.20 0.74 2.12
C GLN A 221 -11.32 1.56 2.77
N LEU A 222 -12.35 1.90 2.00
CA LEU A 222 -13.54 2.59 2.51
C LEU A 222 -14.29 1.70 3.49
N ASP A 223 -14.50 0.42 3.14
CA ASP A 223 -15.24 -0.56 3.93
C ASP A 223 -14.56 -0.81 5.28
N VAL A 224 -13.26 -1.10 5.30
CA VAL A 224 -12.54 -1.40 6.55
C VAL A 224 -12.60 -0.22 7.52
N VAL A 225 -12.33 1.01 7.04
CA VAL A 225 -12.34 2.17 7.94
C VAL A 225 -13.75 2.48 8.43
N THR A 226 -14.76 2.36 7.57
CA THR A 226 -16.16 2.57 7.95
C THR A 226 -16.61 1.55 9.00
N ARG A 227 -16.32 0.26 8.79
CA ARG A 227 -16.68 -0.82 9.73
C ARG A 227 -15.96 -0.69 11.08
N LEU A 228 -14.68 -0.31 11.08
CA LEU A 228 -13.93 -0.08 12.31
C LEU A 228 -14.51 1.09 13.12
N ILE A 229 -14.84 2.19 12.46
CA ILE A 229 -15.46 3.35 13.12
C ILE A 229 -16.83 3.00 13.68
N ASP A 230 -17.67 2.31 12.91
CA ASP A 230 -19.01 1.89 13.31
C ASP A 230 -18.97 0.94 14.52
N ASP A 231 -18.06 -0.02 14.53
CA ASP A 231 -17.86 -0.96 15.64
C ASP A 231 -17.39 -0.23 16.91
N VAL A 232 -16.45 0.71 16.78
CA VAL A 232 -15.95 1.50 17.91
C VAL A 232 -17.03 2.46 18.45
N GLU A 233 -17.81 3.10 17.59
CA GLU A 233 -18.96 3.93 18.01
C GLU A 233 -20.00 3.12 18.79
N THR A 234 -20.16 1.83 18.41
CA THR A 234 -21.16 0.93 19.02
C THR A 234 -20.68 0.33 20.33
N TYR A 235 -19.44 -0.17 20.37
CA TYR A 235 -18.94 -0.96 21.51
C TYR A 235 -17.92 -0.23 22.37
N GLY A 236 -17.36 0.90 21.92
CA GLY A 236 -16.43 1.71 22.70
C GLY A 236 -14.98 1.23 22.64
N VAL A 237 -14.26 1.54 23.72
CA VAL A 237 -12.82 1.28 23.87
C VAL A 237 -12.58 -0.12 24.45
N GLY A 238 -11.41 -0.71 24.17
CA GLY A 238 -10.94 -1.96 24.76
C GLY A 238 -10.86 -3.15 23.79
N LYS A 239 -11.40 -3.01 22.56
CA LYS A 239 -11.36 -4.08 21.56
C LYS A 239 -10.04 -4.13 20.79
N ARG A 240 -9.81 -5.29 20.17
CA ARG A 240 -8.68 -5.59 19.30
C ARG A 240 -9.18 -5.95 17.92
N TYR A 241 -8.51 -5.44 16.90
CA TYR A 241 -8.90 -5.62 15.50
C TYR A 241 -7.70 -6.07 14.68
N LEU A 242 -7.86 -7.18 13.95
CA LEU A 242 -6.89 -7.62 12.95
C LEU A 242 -7.39 -7.26 11.56
N ILE A 243 -6.62 -6.46 10.85
CA ILE A 243 -6.87 -6.06 9.48
C ILE A 243 -5.85 -6.76 8.57
N MET A 244 -6.30 -7.82 7.90
CA MET A 244 -5.46 -8.61 7.01
C MET A 244 -5.65 -8.11 5.58
N HIS A 245 -4.75 -7.25 5.13
CA HIS A 245 -4.74 -6.71 3.77
C HIS A 245 -3.43 -7.05 3.07
N SER A 246 -3.50 -7.54 1.84
CA SER A 246 -2.33 -7.96 1.07
C SER A 246 -1.27 -6.86 0.94
N ALA A 247 -0.03 -7.24 0.71
CA ALA A 247 1.04 -6.30 0.40
C ALA A 247 0.69 -5.53 -0.88
N GLY A 248 0.82 -4.19 -0.88
CA GLY A 248 0.46 -3.36 -2.04
C GLY A 248 -0.99 -2.90 -2.09
N SER A 249 -1.84 -3.34 -1.17
CA SER A 249 -3.26 -2.95 -1.10
C SER A 249 -3.51 -1.49 -0.69
N GLY A 250 -2.46 -0.75 -0.31
CA GLY A 250 -2.59 0.63 0.18
C GLY A 250 -2.96 0.74 1.66
N LYS A 251 -2.51 -0.18 2.50
CA LYS A 251 -2.70 -0.19 3.97
C LYS A 251 -2.39 1.16 4.62
N SER A 252 -1.29 1.82 4.22
CA SER A 252 -0.89 3.12 4.78
C SER A 252 -1.97 4.20 4.64
N ASN A 253 -2.74 4.20 3.54
CA ASN A 253 -3.86 5.12 3.39
C ASN A 253 -5.00 4.77 4.35
N SER A 254 -5.40 3.49 4.45
CA SER A 254 -6.45 3.05 5.37
C SER A 254 -6.09 3.38 6.82
N LEU A 255 -4.85 3.15 7.23
CA LEU A 255 -4.32 3.48 8.53
C LEU A 255 -4.36 5.00 8.79
N THR A 256 -3.95 5.81 7.82
CA THR A 256 -4.00 7.28 7.91
C THR A 256 -5.44 7.76 8.08
N TRP A 257 -6.38 7.27 7.27
CA TRP A 257 -7.79 7.63 7.37
C TRP A 257 -8.42 7.20 8.69
N LEU A 258 -8.06 5.99 9.16
CA LEU A 258 -8.50 5.53 10.48
C LEU A 258 -8.01 6.48 11.58
N ALA A 259 -6.72 6.83 11.60
CA ALA A 259 -6.15 7.72 12.62
C ALA A 259 -6.86 9.07 12.71
N TYR A 260 -7.27 9.62 11.58
CA TYR A 260 -8.03 10.88 11.55
C TYR A 260 -9.45 10.78 12.05
N LYS A 261 -10.10 9.68 11.68
CA LYS A 261 -11.50 9.49 12.02
C LYS A 261 -11.66 9.09 13.47
N ILE A 262 -10.78 8.19 13.94
CA ILE A 262 -10.89 7.61 15.28
C ILE A 262 -10.80 8.65 16.40
N ILE A 263 -10.00 9.71 16.22
CA ILE A 263 -9.88 10.79 17.22
C ILE A 263 -11.12 11.70 17.31
N LYS A 264 -12.08 11.56 16.39
CA LYS A 264 -13.33 12.33 16.36
C LYS A 264 -14.54 11.51 16.75
N VAL A 265 -14.36 10.21 16.99
CA VAL A 265 -15.44 9.27 17.27
C VAL A 265 -16.06 9.53 18.63
N CYS A 266 -17.40 9.60 18.66
CA CYS A 266 -18.20 9.67 19.88
C CYS A 266 -19.00 8.38 20.06
N PRO A 267 -19.34 7.98 21.30
CA PRO A 267 -20.12 6.77 21.54
C PRO A 267 -21.54 6.88 20.99
N ARG A 268 -22.02 5.84 20.31
CA ARG A 268 -23.38 5.74 19.77
C ARG A 268 -24.31 4.97 20.70
N SER A 269 -23.78 4.04 21.49
CA SER A 269 -24.54 3.13 22.34
C SER A 269 -24.30 3.38 23.84
N MET A 270 -25.19 2.81 24.67
CA MET A 270 -25.01 2.82 26.12
C MET A 270 -23.83 1.97 26.57
N GLU A 271 -23.48 0.94 25.83
CA GLU A 271 -22.33 0.08 26.09
C GLU A 271 -21.01 0.85 25.87
N ALA A 272 -20.92 1.58 24.76
CA ALA A 272 -19.79 2.46 24.48
C ALA A 272 -19.65 3.60 25.48
N ARG A 273 -20.76 4.03 26.12
CA ARG A 273 -20.79 5.08 27.16
C ARG A 273 -19.97 4.78 28.40
N ARG A 274 -19.66 3.52 28.69
CA ARG A 274 -18.88 3.18 29.91
C ARG A 274 -17.55 3.93 29.98
N ALA A 275 -17.02 4.35 28.82
CA ALA A 275 -15.76 5.06 28.74
C ALA A 275 -15.90 6.58 28.75
N LYS A 276 -16.96 7.14 28.11
CA LYS A 276 -17.14 8.62 27.95
C LYS A 276 -18.62 9.00 27.84
N ALA A 277 -18.96 10.28 28.07
CA ALA A 277 -20.27 10.82 27.76
C ALA A 277 -20.55 10.82 26.25
N LEU A 278 -21.83 10.83 25.81
CA LEU A 278 -22.22 10.72 24.41
C LEU A 278 -21.71 11.84 23.50
N ASP A 279 -21.50 13.01 24.08
CA ASP A 279 -20.99 14.21 23.40
C ASP A 279 -19.46 14.34 23.49
N MET A 280 -18.78 13.38 24.14
CA MET A 280 -17.32 13.36 24.24
C MET A 280 -16.72 12.35 23.30
N GLN A 281 -15.54 12.69 22.79
CA GLN A 281 -14.76 11.79 21.95
C GLN A 281 -14.28 10.58 22.75
N LEU A 282 -14.36 9.39 22.16
CA LEU A 282 -13.95 8.13 22.81
C LEU A 282 -12.45 8.06 23.06
N PHE A 283 -11.63 8.58 22.14
CA PHE A 283 -10.18 8.54 22.23
C PHE A 283 -9.57 9.92 22.41
N ASP A 284 -8.67 10.02 23.34
CA ASP A 284 -7.88 11.24 23.59
C ASP A 284 -6.76 11.37 22.54
N SER A 285 -6.13 10.25 22.16
CA SER A 285 -5.08 10.22 21.15
C SER A 285 -5.12 8.93 20.31
N ALA A 286 -4.71 9.04 19.05
CA ALA A 286 -4.34 7.92 18.19
C ALA A 286 -2.81 7.82 18.13
N ILE A 287 -2.25 6.65 18.45
CA ILE A 287 -0.81 6.38 18.41
C ILE A 287 -0.54 5.43 17.24
N ILE A 288 0.15 5.93 16.22
CA ILE A 288 0.55 5.15 15.05
C ILE A 288 1.94 4.58 15.32
N VAL A 289 2.02 3.26 15.29
CA VAL A 289 3.27 2.51 15.53
C VAL A 289 3.71 1.87 14.23
N THR A 290 4.90 2.23 13.74
CA THR A 290 5.44 1.73 12.49
C THR A 290 6.73 0.94 12.73
N ASP A 291 7.07 0.02 11.81
CA ASP A 291 8.31 -0.75 11.90
C ASP A 291 9.55 0.10 11.52
N ARG A 292 9.40 1.14 10.67
CA ARG A 292 10.55 1.84 10.08
C ARG A 292 10.35 3.34 9.90
N ARG A 293 11.43 4.10 10.13
CA ARG A 293 11.50 5.57 9.94
C ARG A 293 11.10 6.05 8.55
N LEU A 294 11.28 5.25 7.49
CA LEU A 294 10.86 5.63 6.12
C LEU A 294 9.35 5.63 5.95
N LEU A 295 8.64 4.67 6.57
CA LEU A 295 7.18 4.63 6.62
C LEU A 295 6.62 5.77 7.45
N ASP A 296 7.29 6.15 8.55
CA ASP A 296 6.95 7.31 9.38
C ASP A 296 6.86 8.59 8.56
N LYS A 297 7.84 8.83 7.69
CA LYS A 297 7.84 10.02 6.82
C LYS A 297 6.65 10.00 5.87
N GLN A 298 6.39 8.89 5.19
CA GLN A 298 5.29 8.76 4.24
C GLN A 298 3.92 8.92 4.92
N ILE A 299 3.73 8.32 6.09
CA ILE A 299 2.51 8.47 6.88
C ILE A 299 2.38 9.92 7.36
N THR A 300 3.45 10.51 7.87
CA THR A 300 3.47 11.92 8.30
C THR A 300 3.11 12.86 7.16
N ASP A 301 3.66 12.66 5.97
CA ASP A 301 3.39 13.49 4.80
C ASP A 301 1.94 13.33 4.32
N ASN A 302 1.42 12.10 4.32
CA ASN A 302 0.00 11.84 4.04
C ASN A 302 -0.90 12.53 5.08
N ILE A 303 -0.55 12.42 6.36
CA ILE A 303 -1.29 13.06 7.45
C ILE A 303 -1.29 14.59 7.28
N ARG A 304 -0.18 15.21 7.02
CA ARG A 304 -0.09 16.66 6.79
C ARG A 304 -0.87 17.11 5.56
N ALA A 305 -0.86 16.32 4.51
CA ALA A 305 -1.57 16.61 3.26
C ALA A 305 -3.09 16.66 3.43
N PHE A 306 -3.66 15.94 4.42
CA PHE A 306 -5.09 16.03 4.76
C PHE A 306 -5.48 17.31 5.53
N GLY A 307 -4.55 18.25 5.80
CA GLY A 307 -4.87 19.60 6.24
C GLY A 307 -5.02 19.81 7.76
N HIS A 308 -4.48 18.89 8.58
CA HIS A 308 -4.49 19.10 10.02
C HIS A 308 -3.35 20.00 10.49
N SER A 309 -3.65 20.87 11.46
CA SER A 309 -2.65 21.79 12.02
C SER A 309 -1.48 21.01 12.63
N MET A 310 -0.27 21.54 12.49
CA MET A 310 0.95 20.94 13.09
C MET A 310 0.83 20.73 14.61
N ASN A 311 -0.06 21.49 15.28
CA ASN A 311 -0.29 21.34 16.72
C ASN A 311 -1.02 20.05 17.10
N THR A 312 -1.68 19.38 16.16
CA THR A 312 -2.45 18.15 16.39
C THR A 312 -1.57 16.90 16.29
N ILE A 313 -0.44 16.99 15.62
CA ILE A 313 0.44 15.85 15.29
C ILE A 313 1.77 15.99 16.04
N ALA A 314 2.24 14.91 16.63
CA ALA A 314 3.61 14.79 17.14
C ALA A 314 4.31 13.60 16.47
N HIS A 315 5.57 13.78 16.17
CA HIS A 315 6.50 12.72 15.80
C HIS A 315 7.42 12.49 16.99
N ALA A 316 7.50 11.28 17.48
CA ALA A 316 8.28 10.94 18.67
C ALA A 316 9.41 9.97 18.31
N ASP A 317 10.60 10.51 18.15
CA ASP A 317 11.81 9.76 17.82
C ASP A 317 12.50 9.18 19.07
N SER A 318 12.15 9.69 20.25
CA SER A 318 12.67 9.23 21.54
C SER A 318 11.54 8.90 22.52
N SER A 319 11.85 8.09 23.54
CA SER A 319 10.90 7.76 24.61
C SER A 319 10.46 8.99 25.39
N LYS A 320 11.33 9.99 25.53
CA LYS A 320 11.04 11.25 26.18
C LYS A 320 10.03 12.07 25.41
N GLU A 321 10.24 12.23 24.08
CA GLU A 321 9.32 12.95 23.20
C GLU A 321 7.94 12.27 23.15
N LEU A 322 7.92 10.93 23.16
CA LEU A 322 6.68 10.17 23.22
C LEU A 322 5.88 10.48 24.50
N LYS A 323 6.54 10.44 25.64
CA LYS A 323 5.92 10.78 26.93
C LYS A 323 5.42 12.21 26.93
N GLU A 324 6.21 13.17 26.51
CA GLU A 324 5.83 14.57 26.40
C GLU A 324 4.62 14.76 25.46
N ALA A 325 4.58 14.08 24.34
CA ALA A 325 3.45 14.15 23.38
C ALA A 325 2.14 13.62 24.01
N ILE A 326 2.21 12.53 24.77
CA ILE A 326 1.06 11.95 25.50
C ILE A 326 0.59 12.91 26.60
N GLU A 327 1.50 13.47 27.39
CA GLU A 327 1.20 14.42 28.47
C GLU A 327 0.58 15.71 27.92
N GLN A 328 1.12 16.26 26.83
CA GLN A 328 0.61 17.45 26.14
C GLN A 328 -0.74 17.21 25.43
N GLY A 329 -1.23 15.97 25.38
CA GLY A 329 -2.51 15.62 24.74
C GLY A 329 -2.49 15.79 23.22
N LYS A 330 -1.38 15.47 22.56
CA LYS A 330 -1.32 15.44 21.09
C LYS A 330 -2.31 14.42 20.56
N ARG A 331 -3.12 14.81 19.58
CA ARG A 331 -4.23 13.99 19.09
C ARG A 331 -3.76 12.81 18.21
N ILE A 332 -2.68 12.98 17.44
CA ILE A 332 -2.06 11.94 16.62
C ILE A 332 -0.58 11.91 16.96
N ILE A 333 -0.08 10.76 17.37
CA ILE A 333 1.32 10.54 17.71
C ILE A 333 1.86 9.45 16.79
N ILE A 334 2.98 9.72 16.11
CA ILE A 334 3.63 8.76 15.22
C ILE A 334 4.95 8.35 15.87
N THR A 335 5.19 7.05 15.99
CA THR A 335 6.40 6.52 16.61
C THR A 335 6.78 5.16 16.03
N THR A 336 7.98 4.68 16.35
CA THR A 336 8.48 3.39 15.89
C THR A 336 8.19 2.28 16.90
N ILE A 337 8.15 1.04 16.42
CA ILE A 337 7.84 -0.16 17.22
C ILE A 337 8.80 -0.36 18.38
N GLN A 338 10.06 0.08 18.27
CA GLN A 338 11.06 -0.01 19.33
C GLN A 338 10.66 0.81 20.58
N LYS A 339 9.75 1.77 20.42
CA LYS A 339 9.25 2.59 21.53
C LYS A 339 7.98 2.01 22.17
N PHE A 340 7.44 0.89 21.64
CA PHE A 340 6.20 0.28 22.13
C PHE A 340 6.20 -0.04 23.64
N PRO A 341 7.29 -0.51 24.28
CA PRO A 341 7.34 -0.71 25.72
C PRO A 341 7.06 0.56 26.52
N PHE A 342 7.61 1.68 26.06
CA PHE A 342 7.42 2.98 26.70
C PHE A 342 6.00 3.54 26.49
N ILE A 343 5.33 3.15 25.37
CA ILE A 343 3.91 3.46 25.17
C ILE A 343 3.09 2.83 26.31
N CYS A 344 3.27 1.53 26.56
CA CYS A 344 2.54 0.80 27.58
C CYS A 344 2.76 1.40 28.99
N ASP A 345 4.02 1.75 29.33
CA ASP A 345 4.34 2.38 30.62
C ASP A 345 3.74 3.79 30.73
N SER A 346 3.82 4.59 29.68
CA SER A 346 3.29 5.96 29.70
C SER A 346 1.77 5.97 29.76
N ILE A 347 1.08 5.04 29.08
CA ILE A 347 -0.37 4.90 29.06
C ILE A 347 -0.92 4.46 30.43
N SER A 348 -0.25 3.51 31.08
CA SER A 348 -0.67 3.05 32.41
C SER A 348 -0.64 4.16 33.46
N ASN A 349 0.23 5.15 33.32
CA ASN A 349 0.31 6.30 34.20
C ASN A 349 -0.77 7.37 33.97
N VAL A 350 -1.49 7.29 32.82
CA VAL A 350 -2.58 8.23 32.46
C VAL A 350 -3.91 7.49 32.25
N GLY A 351 -4.27 6.63 33.20
CA GLY A 351 -5.43 5.73 33.13
C GLY A 351 -6.80 6.38 32.93
N HIS A 352 -6.90 7.71 33.02
CA HIS A 352 -8.11 8.47 32.71
C HIS A 352 -8.26 8.84 31.22
N LYS A 353 -7.22 8.62 30.40
CA LYS A 353 -7.22 8.87 28.94
C LYS A 353 -7.38 7.57 28.16
N ASN A 354 -8.05 7.64 27.02
CA ASN A 354 -8.27 6.52 26.10
C ASN A 354 -7.41 6.66 24.85
N PHE A 355 -6.84 5.54 24.40
CA PHE A 355 -5.92 5.51 23.29
C PHE A 355 -6.35 4.54 22.18
N ALA A 356 -6.24 4.97 20.93
CA ALA A 356 -6.30 4.11 19.75
C ALA A 356 -4.87 3.79 19.28
N ILE A 357 -4.43 2.55 19.42
CA ILE A 357 -3.09 2.12 19.02
C ILE A 357 -3.19 1.43 17.66
N ILE A 358 -2.62 2.06 16.64
CA ILE A 358 -2.68 1.60 15.25
C ILE A 358 -1.28 1.09 14.86
N ILE A 359 -1.16 -0.22 14.62
CA ILE A 359 0.10 -0.90 14.37
C ILE A 359 0.19 -1.23 12.89
N ASP A 360 1.20 -0.70 12.19
CA ASP A 360 1.50 -1.07 10.81
C ASP A 360 2.52 -2.21 10.79
N GLU A 361 2.29 -3.18 9.90
CA GLU A 361 3.08 -4.40 9.78
C GLU A 361 3.26 -5.10 11.14
N ALA A 362 2.14 -5.50 11.78
CA ALA A 362 2.10 -6.16 13.09
C ALA A 362 2.84 -7.52 13.14
N HIS A 363 3.62 -7.81 12.13
CA HIS A 363 4.50 -8.96 12.00
C HIS A 363 5.85 -8.48 11.48
N SER A 364 6.78 -8.06 12.26
CA SER A 364 8.13 -7.79 11.76
C SER A 364 8.99 -9.04 11.91
N SER A 365 9.62 -9.42 10.82
CA SER A 365 10.44 -10.61 10.73
C SER A 365 11.91 -10.30 10.91
N GLN A 366 12.53 -10.77 11.98
CA GLN A 366 13.93 -11.18 11.95
C GLN A 366 14.11 -12.41 12.84
N SER A 367 14.69 -13.44 12.23
CA SER A 367 14.89 -14.77 12.78
C SER A 367 15.77 -14.86 14.03
N GLY A 368 15.36 -15.60 14.98
CA GLY A 368 15.95 -16.58 15.90
C GLY A 368 17.30 -16.35 16.61
N ILE A 369 18.20 -15.52 16.13
CA ILE A 369 19.54 -15.31 16.73
C ILE A 369 19.62 -14.03 17.59
N ALA A 370 18.66 -13.13 17.44
CA ALA A 370 18.62 -11.86 18.18
C ALA A 370 17.94 -11.99 19.55
N ALA A 371 17.08 -12.98 19.74
CA ALA A 371 16.34 -13.17 21.01
C ALA A 371 17.27 -13.42 22.21
N ASP A 372 18.36 -14.19 22.03
CA ASP A 372 19.32 -14.47 23.10
C ASP A 372 20.23 -13.28 23.43
N LYS A 373 20.53 -12.43 22.44
CA LYS A 373 21.28 -11.18 22.67
C LYS A 373 20.45 -10.09 23.30
N MET A 374 19.12 -10.09 23.09
CA MET A 374 18.20 -9.09 23.65
C MET A 374 17.96 -9.27 25.16
N ASN A 375 17.99 -10.51 25.66
CA ASN A 375 17.96 -10.77 27.09
C ASN A 375 19.14 -10.18 27.85
N ALA A 376 20.29 -10.00 27.17
CA ALA A 376 21.49 -9.39 27.72
C ALA A 376 21.51 -7.85 27.60
N SER A 377 20.76 -7.24 26.65
CA SER A 377 20.83 -5.80 26.36
C SER A 377 19.72 -4.97 27.01
N MET A 378 18.76 -5.58 27.74
CA MET A 378 17.75 -4.83 28.51
C MET A 378 18.32 -3.99 29.67
N GLN A 379 19.64 -4.07 29.91
CA GLN A 379 20.34 -3.26 30.90
C GLN A 379 21.06 -2.02 30.32
N HIS A 380 21.08 -1.84 28.99
CA HIS A 380 21.78 -0.73 28.35
C HIS A 380 20.97 -0.11 27.21
N ASP A 381 20.86 1.19 27.26
CA ASP A 381 20.38 2.24 26.34
C ASP A 381 19.42 1.83 25.21
N PRO A 382 18.15 2.32 25.23
CA PRO A 382 17.09 1.96 24.26
C PRO A 382 17.31 2.48 22.85
N ASP A 383 18.28 3.34 22.59
CA ASP A 383 18.47 4.00 21.28
C ASP A 383 19.37 3.23 20.28
N THR A 384 19.98 2.10 20.67
CA THR A 384 20.95 1.35 19.85
C THR A 384 20.55 -0.08 19.47
N GLY A 385 19.36 -0.56 19.77
CA GLY A 385 19.00 -1.98 19.68
C GLY A 385 18.17 -2.38 18.45
N GLY A 386 18.76 -3.14 17.54
CA GLY A 386 18.05 -3.94 16.54
C GLY A 386 17.51 -5.25 17.15
N GLY A 387 16.41 -5.22 17.87
CA GLY A 387 15.71 -6.39 18.38
C GLY A 387 14.49 -6.78 17.54
N ASP A 388 14.08 -8.07 17.60
CA ASP A 388 12.91 -8.59 16.89
C ASP A 388 11.63 -7.97 17.48
N SER A 389 10.97 -7.14 16.68
CA SER A 389 9.79 -6.35 17.09
C SER A 389 8.63 -7.23 17.54
N ASP A 390 8.44 -8.41 16.96
CA ASP A 390 7.34 -9.33 17.29
C ASP A 390 7.53 -9.97 18.65
N VAL A 391 8.73 -10.44 18.94
CA VAL A 391 9.06 -11.03 20.25
C VAL A 391 8.89 -9.98 21.35
N MET A 392 9.19 -8.72 21.03
CA MET A 392 9.05 -7.61 21.96
C MET A 392 7.58 -7.25 22.20
N ILE A 393 6.75 -7.15 21.14
CA ILE A 393 5.30 -6.99 21.26
C ILE A 393 4.73 -8.19 22.01
N GLU A 394 5.16 -9.41 21.65
CA GLU A 394 4.71 -10.64 22.29
C GLU A 394 4.99 -10.69 23.79
N LYS A 395 6.20 -10.38 24.18
CA LYS A 395 6.61 -10.41 25.58
C LYS A 395 5.87 -9.35 26.40
N LEU A 396 5.76 -8.13 25.85
CA LEU A 396 5.06 -7.04 26.52
C LEU A 396 3.55 -7.28 26.63
N MET A 397 2.96 -7.95 25.62
CA MET A 397 1.55 -8.34 25.66
C MET A 397 1.28 -9.55 26.57
N LYS A 398 2.27 -10.46 26.76
CA LYS A 398 2.19 -11.57 27.72
C LYS A 398 2.40 -11.10 29.15
N ASP A 399 3.39 -10.26 29.38
CA ASP A 399 3.83 -9.87 30.73
C ASP A 399 2.98 -8.75 31.34
N ARG A 400 2.27 -7.99 30.51
CA ARG A 400 1.39 -6.89 30.95
C ARG A 400 -0.01 -7.08 30.40
N LYS A 401 -1.03 -7.06 31.28
CA LYS A 401 -2.43 -6.98 30.87
C LYS A 401 -2.59 -5.76 29.94
N MET A 402 -3.07 -6.00 28.70
CA MET A 402 -3.44 -4.91 27.81
C MET A 402 -4.43 -4.01 28.52
N SER A 403 -4.15 -2.73 28.57
CA SER A 403 -4.96 -1.78 29.33
C SER A 403 -6.35 -1.64 28.73
N ASP A 404 -7.39 -1.66 29.57
CA ASP A 404 -8.80 -1.54 29.16
C ASP A 404 -9.14 -0.16 28.56
N ASN A 405 -8.24 0.83 28.72
CA ASN A 405 -8.36 2.15 28.11
C ASN A 405 -7.75 2.24 26.70
N CYS A 406 -7.38 1.11 26.09
CA CYS A 406 -6.78 1.06 24.75
C CYS A 406 -7.56 0.16 23.80
N SER A 407 -7.77 0.63 22.57
CA SER A 407 -8.14 -0.24 21.46
C SER A 407 -6.94 -0.40 20.51
N TYR A 408 -6.79 -1.61 19.96
CA TYR A 408 -5.64 -1.96 19.12
C TYR A 408 -6.10 -2.32 17.71
N PHE A 409 -5.46 -1.72 16.71
CA PHE A 409 -5.76 -1.90 15.28
C PHE A 409 -4.51 -2.39 14.58
N ALA A 410 -4.41 -3.71 14.37
CA ALA A 410 -3.25 -4.36 13.80
C ALA A 410 -3.42 -4.54 12.28
N PHE A 411 -2.66 -3.81 11.48
CA PHE A 411 -2.62 -3.94 10.02
C PHE A 411 -1.47 -4.84 9.61
N THR A 412 -1.75 -5.88 8.82
CA THR A 412 -0.73 -6.79 8.33
C THR A 412 -1.13 -7.43 7.01
N ALA A 413 -0.15 -7.82 6.19
CA ALA A 413 -0.40 -8.64 5.01
C ALA A 413 -0.33 -10.14 5.33
N THR A 414 0.45 -10.51 6.33
CA THR A 414 0.86 -11.89 6.60
C THR A 414 0.87 -12.15 8.11
N PRO A 415 -0.32 -12.26 8.76
CA PRO A 415 -0.39 -12.52 10.19
C PRO A 415 0.20 -13.89 10.50
N LYS A 416 0.98 -13.98 11.57
CA LYS A 416 1.37 -15.25 12.19
C LYS A 416 0.19 -15.81 13.00
N LYS A 417 0.28 -17.09 13.38
CA LYS A 417 -0.75 -17.75 14.20
C LYS A 417 -1.01 -16.97 15.50
N GLU A 418 0.05 -16.55 16.16
CA GLU A 418 -0.01 -15.78 17.41
C GLU A 418 -0.68 -14.39 17.21
N THR A 419 -0.47 -13.77 16.04
CA THR A 419 -1.14 -12.51 15.68
C THR A 419 -2.64 -12.71 15.49
N LEU A 420 -3.03 -13.82 14.82
CA LEU A 420 -4.44 -14.22 14.65
C LEU A 420 -5.09 -14.48 16.00
N GLU A 421 -4.46 -15.23 16.90
CA GLU A 421 -5.00 -15.56 18.23
C GLU A 421 -5.19 -14.32 19.11
N ARG A 422 -4.40 -13.27 18.90
CA ARG A 422 -4.42 -12.05 19.74
C ARG A 422 -5.35 -10.96 19.26
N PHE A 423 -5.39 -10.73 17.96
CA PHE A 423 -6.12 -9.63 17.35
C PHE A 423 -7.32 -10.10 16.53
N GLY A 424 -7.40 -11.39 16.21
CA GLY A 424 -8.50 -11.98 15.47
C GLY A 424 -9.77 -12.16 16.29
N ILE A 425 -10.88 -12.31 15.59
CA ILE A 425 -12.17 -12.64 16.16
C ILE A 425 -12.27 -14.17 16.23
N LYS A 426 -12.57 -14.69 17.40
CA LYS A 426 -12.80 -16.13 17.59
C LYS A 426 -14.22 -16.49 17.20
N ASP A 427 -14.39 -17.50 16.33
CA ASP A 427 -15.70 -18.04 15.97
C ASP A 427 -16.18 -19.12 16.96
N ASP A 428 -17.38 -19.62 16.75
CA ASP A 428 -18.01 -20.66 17.60
C ASP A 428 -17.26 -22.00 17.53
N GLU A 429 -16.51 -22.26 16.46
CA GLU A 429 -15.70 -23.47 16.27
C GLU A 429 -14.30 -23.33 16.92
N GLY A 430 -13.97 -22.16 17.40
CA GLY A 430 -12.69 -21.86 18.06
C GLY A 430 -11.59 -21.36 17.14
N HIS A 431 -11.87 -21.14 15.87
CA HIS A 431 -10.92 -20.57 14.91
C HIS A 431 -10.89 -19.05 15.01
N PHE A 432 -9.73 -18.47 14.64
CA PHE A 432 -9.54 -17.03 14.66
C PHE A 432 -9.55 -16.47 13.24
N HIS A 433 -10.36 -15.42 13.03
CA HIS A 433 -10.50 -14.73 11.75
C HIS A 433 -10.14 -13.25 11.86
N PRO A 434 -9.62 -12.62 10.80
CA PRO A 434 -9.43 -11.18 10.80
C PRO A 434 -10.78 -10.44 10.85
N PHE A 435 -10.80 -9.26 11.46
CA PHE A 435 -11.96 -8.35 11.42
C PHE A 435 -12.30 -7.93 9.99
N HIS A 436 -11.26 -7.71 9.16
CA HIS A 436 -11.42 -7.39 7.76
C HIS A 436 -10.32 -8.05 6.92
N LEU A 437 -10.73 -8.66 5.81
CA LEU A 437 -9.85 -9.39 4.90
C LEU A 437 -9.88 -8.78 3.50
N TYR A 438 -8.70 -8.46 2.97
CA TYR A 438 -8.46 -8.23 1.54
C TYR A 438 -7.31 -9.12 1.11
N SER A 439 -7.65 -10.29 0.54
CA SER A 439 -6.69 -11.36 0.29
C SER A 439 -5.72 -11.02 -0.85
N MET A 440 -4.61 -11.76 -0.91
CA MET A 440 -3.65 -11.64 -2.00
C MET A 440 -4.29 -12.10 -3.32
N LYS A 441 -5.11 -13.15 -3.30
CA LYS A 441 -5.86 -13.63 -4.45
C LYS A 441 -6.74 -12.53 -5.03
N GLN A 442 -7.57 -11.91 -4.19
CA GLN A 442 -8.44 -10.81 -4.63
C GLN A 442 -7.62 -9.67 -5.23
N ALA A 443 -6.52 -9.28 -4.59
CA ALA A 443 -5.67 -8.20 -5.05
C ALA A 443 -4.98 -8.50 -6.41
N ILE A 444 -4.61 -9.76 -6.67
CA ILE A 444 -4.06 -10.22 -7.96
C ILE A 444 -5.15 -10.18 -9.04
N GLU A 445 -6.31 -10.78 -8.77
CA GLU A 445 -7.41 -10.84 -9.72
C GLU A 445 -8.00 -9.47 -10.05
N GLU A 446 -7.91 -8.52 -9.12
CA GLU A 446 -8.26 -7.12 -9.33
C GLU A 446 -7.17 -6.29 -10.04
N GLY A 447 -5.99 -6.86 -10.26
CA GLY A 447 -4.88 -6.20 -10.95
C GLY A 447 -4.14 -5.15 -10.12
N PHE A 448 -4.33 -5.12 -8.78
CA PHE A 448 -3.61 -4.20 -7.90
C PHE A 448 -2.19 -4.66 -7.62
N ILE A 449 -1.98 -5.97 -7.56
CA ILE A 449 -0.67 -6.59 -7.45
C ILE A 449 -0.51 -7.67 -8.52
N LEU A 450 0.73 -8.00 -8.82
CA LEU A 450 1.05 -9.02 -9.81
C LEU A 450 1.28 -10.38 -9.15
N ASN A 451 0.99 -11.46 -9.87
CA ASN A 451 1.24 -12.81 -9.40
C ASN A 451 2.75 -13.13 -9.52
N VAL A 452 3.45 -13.07 -8.40
CA VAL A 452 4.89 -13.32 -8.36
C VAL A 452 5.26 -14.79 -8.49
N LEU A 453 4.38 -15.69 -8.05
CA LEU A 453 4.66 -17.14 -8.07
C LEU A 453 4.48 -17.76 -9.46
N ALA A 454 3.69 -17.14 -10.34
CA ALA A 454 3.53 -17.61 -11.71
C ALA A 454 4.86 -17.66 -12.49
N ASN A 455 5.85 -16.85 -12.08
CA ASN A 455 7.15 -16.73 -12.74
C ASN A 455 8.31 -17.09 -11.77
N TYR A 456 8.03 -17.93 -10.78
CA TYR A 456 9.04 -18.43 -9.85
C TYR A 456 9.74 -19.65 -10.49
N THR A 457 11.05 -19.56 -10.59
CA THR A 457 11.88 -20.61 -11.19
C THR A 457 13.06 -20.93 -10.29
N THR A 458 13.28 -22.21 -10.01
CA THR A 458 14.51 -22.66 -9.33
C THR A 458 15.65 -22.70 -10.33
N TYR A 459 16.88 -22.47 -9.86
CA TYR A 459 18.05 -22.55 -10.75
C TYR A 459 18.16 -23.90 -11.47
N LYS A 460 17.80 -25.01 -10.82
CA LYS A 460 17.75 -26.34 -11.42
C LYS A 460 16.78 -26.39 -12.59
N GLY A 461 15.54 -25.91 -12.39
CA GLY A 461 14.53 -25.85 -13.46
C GLY A 461 14.93 -24.92 -14.61
N TYR A 462 15.46 -23.73 -14.29
CA TYR A 462 15.96 -22.78 -15.29
C TYR A 462 17.05 -23.40 -16.18
N TYR A 463 17.95 -24.16 -15.58
CA TYR A 463 18.99 -24.83 -16.32
C TYR A 463 18.48 -25.95 -17.22
N GLU A 464 17.57 -26.78 -16.72
CA GLU A 464 16.95 -27.84 -17.53
C GLU A 464 16.22 -27.24 -18.74
N LEU A 465 15.58 -26.09 -18.57
CA LEU A 465 14.94 -25.33 -19.64
C LEU A 465 15.96 -24.83 -20.67
N VAL A 466 17.01 -24.13 -20.23
CA VAL A 466 18.06 -23.63 -21.13
C VAL A 466 18.70 -24.77 -21.90
N LYS A 467 18.89 -25.92 -21.27
CA LYS A 467 19.40 -27.14 -21.90
C LYS A 467 18.44 -27.69 -22.95
N SER A 468 17.13 -27.68 -22.71
CA SER A 468 16.12 -28.17 -23.66
C SER A 468 15.98 -27.28 -24.88
N ILE A 469 16.16 -25.96 -24.73
CA ILE A 469 16.14 -24.98 -25.85
C ILE A 469 17.43 -25.04 -26.65
N GLN A 470 18.55 -25.43 -26.02
CA GLN A 470 19.87 -25.52 -26.62
C GLN A 470 20.24 -26.94 -27.09
N ASP A 471 19.31 -27.76 -27.46
CA ASP A 471 19.60 -29.06 -28.15
C ASP A 471 20.33 -28.81 -29.51
N ASN A 472 21.33 -27.94 -29.46
CA ASN A 472 22.29 -27.68 -30.50
C ASN A 472 23.56 -28.52 -30.23
N PRO A 473 23.95 -29.45 -31.11
CA PRO A 473 25.05 -30.42 -30.87
C PRO A 473 26.43 -29.79 -30.67
N GLU A 474 26.59 -28.49 -30.81
CA GLU A 474 27.87 -27.79 -30.64
C GLU A 474 28.16 -27.25 -29.25
N TYR A 475 27.24 -27.40 -28.30
CA TYR A 475 27.47 -26.89 -26.91
C TYR A 475 28.26 -27.94 -26.12
N ASN A 476 29.47 -27.55 -25.68
CA ASN A 476 30.39 -28.42 -24.94
C ASN A 476 29.84 -28.83 -23.58
N ASN A 477 29.20 -29.99 -23.55
CA ASN A 477 28.41 -30.56 -22.46
C ASN A 477 29.21 -30.72 -21.11
N GLU A 478 30.52 -30.92 -21.18
CA GLU A 478 31.39 -31.09 -20.01
C GLU A 478 31.66 -29.79 -19.27
N LYS A 479 31.86 -28.67 -19.98
CA LYS A 479 32.02 -27.35 -19.33
C LYS A 479 30.74 -26.86 -18.67
N ALA A 480 29.62 -27.06 -19.33
CA ALA A 480 28.32 -26.70 -18.81
C ALA A 480 27.93 -27.55 -17.58
N GLN A 481 28.16 -28.86 -17.61
CA GLN A 481 27.91 -29.74 -16.44
C GLN A 481 28.85 -29.43 -15.26
N LYS A 482 30.12 -29.10 -15.51
CA LYS A 482 31.06 -28.72 -14.49
C LYS A 482 30.72 -27.37 -13.85
N PHE A 483 30.24 -26.43 -14.64
CA PHE A 483 29.73 -25.15 -14.21
C PHE A 483 28.49 -25.31 -13.31
N LEU A 484 27.55 -26.16 -13.73
CA LEU A 484 26.34 -26.48 -12.97
C LEU A 484 26.56 -27.14 -11.63
N ARG A 485 27.44 -28.15 -11.57
CA ARG A 485 27.79 -28.78 -10.29
C ARG A 485 28.32 -27.72 -9.33
N ARG A 486 29.17 -26.79 -9.80
CA ARG A 486 29.68 -25.69 -8.96
C ARG A 486 28.59 -24.77 -8.43
N VAL A 487 27.56 -24.47 -9.21
CA VAL A 487 26.47 -23.58 -8.81
C VAL A 487 25.46 -24.29 -7.90
N VAL A 488 25.21 -25.57 -8.12
CA VAL A 488 24.23 -26.37 -7.34
C VAL A 488 24.82 -26.86 -6.00
N GLU A 489 26.13 -27.05 -5.90
CA GLU A 489 26.79 -27.64 -4.70
C GLU A 489 27.01 -26.64 -3.53
N ARG A 490 26.32 -25.50 -3.48
CA ARG A 490 26.33 -24.54 -2.35
C ARG A 490 27.73 -24.16 -1.79
N ASP A 491 28.76 -24.25 -2.62
CA ASP A 491 30.11 -23.88 -2.25
C ASP A 491 30.24 -22.32 -2.15
N PRO A 492 30.80 -21.74 -1.09
CA PRO A 492 31.08 -20.29 -0.99
C PRO A 492 31.90 -19.74 -2.18
N LYS A 493 32.69 -20.57 -2.86
CA LYS A 493 33.44 -20.20 -4.09
C LYS A 493 32.56 -20.08 -5.34
N THR A 494 31.26 -20.31 -5.25
CA THR A 494 30.34 -20.27 -6.40
C THR A 494 29.66 -18.89 -6.62
N ILE A 495 29.96 -17.90 -5.79
CA ILE A 495 29.36 -16.56 -5.94
C ILE A 495 29.63 -15.96 -7.32
N GLU A 496 30.84 -16.11 -7.85
CA GLU A 496 31.16 -15.59 -9.19
C GLU A 496 30.33 -16.29 -10.30
N ALA A 497 30.13 -17.60 -10.20
CA ALA A 497 29.34 -18.35 -11.17
C ALA A 497 27.85 -18.00 -11.11
N LYS A 498 27.31 -17.86 -9.91
CA LYS A 498 25.92 -17.39 -9.73
C LYS A 498 25.73 -15.95 -10.20
N ALA A 499 26.70 -15.07 -9.91
CA ALA A 499 26.69 -13.67 -10.37
C ALA A 499 26.71 -13.58 -11.90
N GLU A 500 27.46 -14.47 -12.58
CA GLU A 500 27.50 -14.55 -14.05
C GLU A 500 26.11 -14.89 -14.62
N VAL A 501 25.43 -15.91 -14.08
CA VAL A 501 24.07 -16.28 -14.50
C VAL A 501 23.08 -15.14 -14.26
N MET A 502 23.13 -14.50 -13.09
CA MET A 502 22.26 -13.37 -12.75
C MET A 502 22.44 -12.21 -13.73
N LEU A 503 23.70 -11.87 -14.03
CA LEU A 503 24.04 -10.74 -14.90
C LEU A 503 23.68 -11.03 -16.35
N GLU A 504 23.98 -12.24 -16.85
CA GLU A 504 23.64 -12.68 -18.19
C GLU A 504 22.13 -12.67 -18.41
N HIS A 505 21.36 -13.25 -17.48
CA HIS A 505 19.90 -13.21 -17.55
C HIS A 505 19.39 -11.76 -17.55
N PHE A 506 19.87 -10.93 -16.62
CA PHE A 506 19.42 -9.55 -16.53
C PHE A 506 19.74 -8.76 -17.81
N ASP A 507 20.95 -8.88 -18.32
CA ASP A 507 21.35 -8.17 -19.53
C ASP A 507 20.55 -8.62 -20.76
N THR A 508 20.40 -9.93 -20.96
CA THR A 508 19.78 -10.47 -22.17
C THR A 508 18.25 -10.43 -22.14
N LYS A 509 17.63 -10.86 -21.02
CA LYS A 509 16.17 -11.05 -20.93
C LYS A 509 15.42 -9.87 -20.32
N VAL A 510 16.10 -8.94 -19.66
CA VAL A 510 15.47 -7.78 -19.00
C VAL A 510 15.92 -6.47 -19.64
N TYR A 511 17.23 -6.21 -19.68
CA TYR A 511 17.74 -4.93 -20.14
C TYR A 511 17.65 -4.79 -21.67
N ARG A 512 18.21 -5.72 -22.45
CA ARG A 512 18.18 -5.68 -23.91
C ARG A 512 16.83 -5.99 -24.55
N SER A 513 15.95 -6.67 -23.81
CA SER A 513 14.55 -6.87 -24.23
C SER A 513 13.68 -5.63 -24.02
N HIS A 514 14.25 -4.53 -23.53
CA HIS A 514 13.59 -3.25 -23.30
C HIS A 514 12.35 -3.33 -22.37
N LYS A 515 12.33 -4.29 -21.43
CA LYS A 515 11.22 -4.42 -20.47
C LYS A 515 10.94 -3.10 -19.76
N LEU A 516 9.66 -2.81 -19.53
CA LEU A 516 9.14 -1.56 -18.95
C LEU A 516 9.68 -0.29 -19.67
N LYS A 517 9.72 -0.30 -21.00
CA LYS A 517 10.27 0.82 -21.80
C LYS A 517 11.71 1.14 -21.39
N SER A 518 12.54 0.11 -21.26
CA SER A 518 13.93 0.19 -20.81
C SER A 518 14.12 0.77 -19.40
N LYS A 519 13.13 0.59 -18.49
CA LYS A 519 13.23 1.06 -17.10
C LYS A 519 13.25 -0.06 -16.05
N ALA A 520 13.20 -1.30 -16.49
CA ALA A 520 13.19 -2.47 -15.62
C ALA A 520 14.45 -2.55 -14.74
N LYS A 521 14.27 -3.06 -13.51
CA LYS A 521 15.31 -3.19 -12.47
C LYS A 521 15.29 -4.58 -11.87
N ALA A 522 16.40 -4.94 -11.22
CA ALA A 522 16.52 -6.21 -10.52
C ALA A 522 17.00 -6.02 -9.07
N MET A 523 16.69 -7.02 -8.24
CA MET A 523 17.20 -7.14 -6.87
C MET A 523 17.91 -8.50 -6.71
N VAL A 524 19.09 -8.48 -6.08
CA VAL A 524 19.83 -9.69 -5.69
C VAL A 524 19.74 -9.82 -4.19
N VAL A 525 19.09 -10.88 -3.72
CA VAL A 525 18.85 -11.16 -2.30
C VAL A 525 19.88 -12.18 -1.82
N THR A 526 20.72 -11.79 -0.88
CA THR A 526 21.83 -12.62 -0.40
C THR A 526 21.65 -13.02 1.05
N ARG A 527 22.31 -14.09 1.48
CA ARG A 527 22.17 -14.67 2.80
C ARG A 527 22.52 -13.70 3.92
N ASP A 528 23.63 -12.97 3.77
CA ASP A 528 24.16 -12.04 4.76
C ASP A 528 24.94 -10.88 4.10
N ILE A 529 25.42 -9.94 4.90
CA ILE A 529 26.15 -8.74 4.42
C ILE A 529 27.48 -9.12 3.73
N GLU A 530 28.18 -10.14 4.21
CA GLU A 530 29.42 -10.60 3.57
C GLU A 530 29.15 -11.13 2.16
N CYS A 531 28.13 -11.97 2.01
CA CYS A 531 27.69 -12.45 0.70
C CYS A 531 27.28 -11.27 -0.20
N ALA A 532 26.55 -10.28 0.33
CA ALA A 532 26.17 -9.10 -0.44
C ALA A 532 27.39 -8.34 -0.99
N ILE A 533 28.40 -8.12 -0.16
CA ILE A 533 29.66 -7.47 -0.57
C ILE A 533 30.37 -8.29 -1.67
N ARG A 534 30.46 -9.61 -1.50
CA ARG A 534 31.09 -10.50 -2.49
C ARG A 534 30.34 -10.51 -3.83
N TYR A 535 29.00 -10.58 -3.79
CA TYR A 535 28.15 -10.47 -4.99
C TYR A 535 28.28 -9.11 -5.68
N TYR A 536 28.31 -8.02 -4.91
CA TYR A 536 28.48 -6.68 -5.45
C TYR A 536 29.82 -6.55 -6.22
N HIS A 537 30.90 -7.05 -5.64
CA HIS A 537 32.21 -7.04 -6.30
C HIS A 537 32.25 -7.91 -7.55
N ALA A 538 31.68 -9.12 -7.48
CA ALA A 538 31.63 -10.04 -8.63
C ALA A 538 30.81 -9.44 -9.79
N LEU A 539 29.60 -8.95 -9.52
CA LEU A 539 28.72 -8.35 -10.51
C LEU A 539 29.32 -7.06 -11.11
N THR A 540 29.92 -6.19 -10.27
CA THR A 540 30.54 -4.94 -10.74
C THR A 540 31.75 -5.22 -11.61
N LYS A 541 32.62 -6.15 -11.21
CA LYS A 541 33.78 -6.60 -12.00
C LYS A 541 33.35 -7.12 -13.37
N MET A 542 32.32 -7.96 -13.42
CA MET A 542 31.77 -8.50 -14.68
C MET A 542 31.12 -7.42 -15.52
N ALA A 543 30.31 -6.55 -14.93
CA ALA A 543 29.66 -5.45 -15.65
C ALA A 543 30.68 -4.52 -16.29
N THR A 544 31.77 -4.21 -15.58
CA THR A 544 32.89 -3.41 -16.10
C THR A 544 33.61 -4.14 -17.24
N LYS A 545 33.90 -5.44 -17.09
CA LYS A 545 34.53 -6.26 -18.13
C LYS A 545 33.70 -6.33 -19.43
N LEU A 546 32.36 -6.38 -19.30
CA LEU A 546 31.40 -6.41 -20.39
C LEU A 546 31.02 -5.02 -20.90
N ASN A 547 31.56 -3.95 -20.31
CA ASN A 547 31.28 -2.56 -20.62
C ASN A 547 29.75 -2.26 -20.61
N LEU A 548 29.03 -2.74 -19.58
CA LEU A 548 27.59 -2.57 -19.49
C LEU A 548 27.23 -1.11 -19.12
N PRO A 549 26.17 -0.55 -19.72
CA PRO A 549 25.83 0.88 -19.59
C PRO A 549 25.04 1.22 -18.31
N TYR A 550 24.99 0.32 -17.35
CA TYR A 550 24.26 0.53 -16.10
C TYR A 550 25.11 0.22 -14.86
N ARG A 551 24.67 0.74 -13.72
CA ARG A 551 25.33 0.60 -12.43
C ARG A 551 24.61 -0.40 -11.53
N ILE A 552 25.38 -1.00 -10.65
CA ILE A 552 24.95 -1.90 -9.59
C ILE A 552 25.13 -1.16 -8.28
N LEU A 553 24.15 -1.22 -7.39
CA LEU A 553 24.19 -0.67 -6.05
C LEU A 553 24.13 -1.79 -5.03
N ILE A 554 24.59 -1.49 -3.80
CA ILE A 554 24.49 -2.38 -2.65
C ILE A 554 23.73 -1.68 -1.51
N ALA A 555 22.99 -2.45 -0.69
CA ALA A 555 22.33 -1.91 0.49
C ALA A 555 22.44 -2.85 1.70
N PHE A 556 23.03 -2.33 2.77
CA PHE A 556 23.12 -2.98 4.07
C PHE A 556 23.25 -1.94 5.20
N SER A 557 23.08 -2.36 6.46
CA SER A 557 23.18 -1.45 7.60
C SER A 557 24.47 -1.68 8.37
N GLY A 558 25.06 -0.58 8.84
CA GLY A 558 26.26 -0.60 9.65
C GLY A 558 27.56 -0.82 8.84
N GLU A 559 28.59 -1.32 9.52
CA GLU A 559 29.92 -1.61 8.98
C GLU A 559 30.18 -3.12 9.00
N LYS A 560 30.84 -3.65 8.00
CA LYS A 560 31.23 -5.06 7.92
C LYS A 560 32.68 -5.21 7.49
N THR A 561 33.46 -6.04 8.20
CA THR A 561 34.79 -6.42 7.80
C THR A 561 34.76 -7.72 7.00
N VAL A 562 35.33 -7.70 5.81
CA VAL A 562 35.46 -8.86 4.90
C VAL A 562 36.95 -8.91 4.44
N ASP A 563 37.58 -10.05 4.59
CA ASP A 563 38.96 -10.28 4.20
C ASP A 563 39.94 -9.21 4.77
N GLY A 564 39.66 -8.73 5.99
CA GLY A 564 40.50 -7.72 6.70
C GLY A 564 40.20 -6.26 6.32
N GLN A 565 39.36 -6.03 5.31
CA GLN A 565 38.95 -4.69 4.89
C GLN A 565 37.55 -4.35 5.43
N LYS A 566 37.37 -3.13 5.91
CA LYS A 566 36.11 -2.60 6.37
C LYS A 566 35.32 -2.01 5.19
N TYR A 567 34.01 -2.25 5.19
CA TYR A 567 33.08 -1.76 4.16
C TYR A 567 31.86 -1.12 4.79
N THR A 568 31.44 0.00 4.25
CA THR A 568 30.17 0.65 4.53
C THR A 568 29.37 0.81 3.23
N GLU A 569 28.06 0.85 3.32
CA GLU A 569 27.21 1.08 2.14
C GLU A 569 27.56 2.38 1.43
N ALA A 570 27.80 3.44 2.20
CA ALA A 570 28.11 4.77 1.65
C ALA A 570 29.43 4.77 0.84
N GLU A 571 30.48 4.12 1.33
CA GLU A 571 31.77 4.01 0.63
C GLU A 571 31.64 3.19 -0.65
N MET A 572 30.91 2.07 -0.60
CA MET A 572 30.75 1.19 -1.76
C MET A 572 29.91 1.82 -2.87
N ASN A 573 28.87 2.57 -2.54
CA ASN A 573 28.03 3.25 -3.51
C ASN A 573 28.57 4.62 -3.95
N GLY A 574 29.41 5.28 -3.13
CA GLY A 574 29.96 6.61 -3.38
C GLY A 574 28.97 7.75 -3.05
N PHE A 575 27.98 7.51 -2.18
CA PHE A 575 27.03 8.50 -1.68
C PHE A 575 26.43 8.03 -0.33
N PRO A 576 25.80 8.92 0.48
CA PRO A 576 25.23 8.57 1.77
C PRO A 576 24.17 7.45 1.67
N ASP A 577 24.17 6.53 2.62
CA ASP A 577 23.29 5.35 2.67
C ASP A 577 21.78 5.69 2.71
N LYS A 578 21.42 6.84 3.28
CA LYS A 578 20.05 7.37 3.29
C LYS A 578 19.53 7.69 1.88
N ASP A 579 20.41 7.95 0.93
CA ASP A 579 20.06 8.32 -0.45
C ASP A 579 19.93 7.09 -1.37
N THR A 580 20.26 5.88 -0.90
CA THR A 580 20.29 4.67 -1.75
C THR A 580 18.94 4.38 -2.42
N ALA A 581 17.83 4.51 -1.71
CA ALA A 581 16.49 4.30 -2.27
C ALA A 581 16.19 5.30 -3.41
N GLU A 582 16.48 6.59 -3.19
CA GLU A 582 16.28 7.64 -4.20
C GLU A 582 17.22 7.47 -5.39
N ARG A 583 18.49 7.16 -5.13
CA ARG A 583 19.48 6.89 -6.18
C ARG A 583 19.10 5.68 -7.02
N PHE A 584 18.52 4.66 -6.41
CA PHE A 584 18.03 3.50 -7.16
C PHE A 584 16.84 3.82 -8.08
N GLU A 585 16.10 4.91 -7.86
CA GLU A 585 15.08 5.39 -8.81
C GLU A 585 15.67 5.80 -10.17
N LEU A 586 16.91 6.29 -10.20
CA LEU A 586 17.56 6.75 -11.42
C LEU A 586 17.75 5.59 -12.41
N ASP A 587 17.48 5.86 -13.69
CA ASP A 587 17.50 4.83 -14.72
C ASP A 587 18.89 4.26 -15.05
N VAL A 588 19.97 4.90 -14.60
CA VAL A 588 21.34 4.36 -14.70
C VAL A 588 21.58 3.22 -13.69
N ASN A 589 20.89 3.18 -12.55
CA ASN A 589 21.06 2.19 -11.51
C ASN A 589 20.04 1.06 -11.72
N ARG A 590 20.48 -0.14 -12.06
CA ARG A 590 19.60 -1.22 -12.52
C ARG A 590 19.51 -2.40 -11.58
N ILE A 591 20.56 -2.73 -10.87
CA ILE A 591 20.63 -3.88 -9.98
C ILE A 591 20.94 -3.39 -8.57
N LEU A 592 20.19 -3.89 -7.59
CA LEU A 592 20.39 -3.62 -6.16
C LEU A 592 20.72 -4.92 -5.44
N VAL A 593 21.90 -5.01 -4.85
CA VAL A 593 22.31 -6.17 -4.03
C VAL A 593 21.97 -5.89 -2.58
N VAL A 594 21.25 -6.81 -1.94
CA VAL A 594 20.79 -6.65 -0.55
C VAL A 594 21.00 -7.91 0.27
N ALA A 595 21.20 -7.75 1.58
CA ALA A 595 21.14 -8.86 2.53
C ALA A 595 19.78 -8.91 3.24
N ASN A 596 19.50 -7.96 4.13
CA ASN A 596 18.24 -7.81 4.86
C ASN A 596 17.59 -6.44 4.61
N LYS A 597 18.39 -5.39 4.40
CA LYS A 597 17.89 -4.04 4.10
C LYS A 597 17.09 -4.08 2.81
N TYR A 598 15.90 -3.47 2.82
CA TYR A 598 14.97 -3.42 1.70
C TYR A 598 14.22 -4.74 1.32
N LEU A 599 14.42 -5.84 2.04
CA LEU A 599 13.57 -7.03 1.86
C LEU A 599 12.12 -6.76 2.29
N THR A 600 11.94 -5.91 3.29
CA THR A 600 10.64 -5.43 3.75
C THR A 600 10.56 -3.91 3.64
N GLY A 601 9.37 -3.33 3.46
CA GLY A 601 9.15 -1.87 3.46
C GLY A 601 9.74 -1.07 2.29
N PHE A 602 10.31 -1.70 1.26
CA PHE A 602 10.85 -1.03 0.07
C PHE A 602 9.84 -1.05 -1.08
N ASP A 603 9.55 0.10 -1.66
CA ASP A 603 8.62 0.23 -2.78
C ASP A 603 9.34 0.69 -4.04
N GLN A 604 9.50 -0.23 -5.01
CA GLN A 604 10.11 0.04 -6.30
C GLN A 604 9.29 -0.62 -7.43
N PRO A 605 8.33 0.09 -8.02
CA PRO A 605 7.46 -0.46 -9.06
C PRO A 605 8.18 -0.96 -10.32
N LYS A 606 9.41 -0.46 -10.59
CA LYS A 606 10.22 -0.87 -11.74
C LYS A 606 10.94 -2.21 -11.55
N LEU A 607 10.87 -2.84 -10.35
CA LEU A 607 11.44 -4.17 -10.13
C LEU A 607 10.69 -5.21 -10.96
N THR A 608 11.41 -5.96 -11.77
CA THR A 608 10.89 -7.06 -12.59
C THR A 608 11.64 -8.37 -12.36
N ALA A 609 12.88 -8.32 -11.91
CA ALA A 609 13.65 -9.52 -11.66
C ALA A 609 14.14 -9.57 -10.21
N MET A 610 14.15 -10.78 -9.63
CA MET A 610 14.73 -11.05 -8.32
C MET A 610 15.57 -12.33 -8.39
N TYR A 611 16.80 -12.23 -7.89
CA TYR A 611 17.73 -13.34 -7.80
C TYR A 611 17.96 -13.66 -6.32
N ILE A 612 17.66 -14.89 -5.91
CA ILE A 612 17.62 -15.28 -4.50
C ILE A 612 18.71 -16.31 -4.21
N ASP A 613 19.65 -15.96 -3.34
CA ASP A 613 20.64 -16.88 -2.78
C ASP A 613 20.61 -16.82 -1.24
N LYS A 614 19.43 -17.08 -0.70
CA LYS A 614 19.11 -16.99 0.71
C LYS A 614 18.02 -17.98 1.08
N PRO A 615 18.10 -18.66 2.25
CA PRO A 615 16.94 -19.37 2.78
C PRO A 615 15.81 -18.36 3.04
N LEU A 616 14.66 -18.62 2.43
CA LEU A 616 13.43 -17.85 2.64
C LEU A 616 12.33 -18.84 3.00
N ASP A 617 11.64 -18.61 4.09
CA ASP A 617 10.54 -19.41 4.57
C ASP A 617 9.38 -18.53 5.09
N GLY A 618 8.18 -19.10 5.16
CA GLY A 618 7.00 -18.48 5.74
C GLY A 618 6.80 -17.00 5.35
N VAL A 619 6.58 -16.17 6.34
CA VAL A 619 6.31 -14.73 6.16
C VAL A 619 7.43 -13.99 5.42
N ILE A 620 8.70 -14.37 5.66
CA ILE A 620 9.86 -13.70 5.03
C ILE A 620 9.85 -13.91 3.52
N ALA A 621 9.52 -15.12 3.07
CA ALA A 621 9.41 -15.42 1.64
C ALA A 621 8.35 -14.55 0.97
N VAL A 622 7.16 -14.48 1.56
CA VAL A 622 6.05 -13.68 1.04
C VAL A 622 6.41 -12.19 0.99
N GLN A 623 7.07 -11.68 2.02
CA GLN A 623 7.47 -10.26 2.09
C GLN A 623 8.55 -9.90 1.07
N ALA A 624 9.57 -10.75 0.93
CA ALA A 624 10.65 -10.52 -0.04
C ALA A 624 10.10 -10.54 -1.46
N LEU A 625 9.35 -11.57 -1.84
CA LEU A 625 8.78 -11.69 -3.18
C LEU A 625 7.74 -10.62 -3.48
N SER A 626 7.00 -10.15 -2.48
CA SER A 626 6.05 -9.05 -2.62
C SER A 626 6.70 -7.70 -2.97
N ARG A 627 8.02 -7.59 -3.05
CA ARG A 627 8.69 -6.40 -3.63
C ARG A 627 8.50 -6.33 -5.14
N LEU A 628 8.36 -7.49 -5.81
CA LEU A 628 8.12 -7.57 -7.25
C LEU A 628 6.66 -7.33 -7.64
N ASN A 629 5.71 -7.61 -6.76
CA ASN A 629 4.28 -7.62 -7.07
C ASN A 629 3.66 -6.24 -7.32
N ARG A 630 4.42 -5.16 -7.18
CA ARG A 630 3.93 -3.80 -7.40
C ARG A 630 3.53 -3.58 -8.85
N SER A 631 2.28 -3.22 -9.07
CA SER A 631 1.81 -2.84 -10.40
C SER A 631 2.39 -1.48 -10.81
N ALA A 632 2.65 -1.31 -12.11
CA ALA A 632 3.07 -0.05 -12.71
C ALA A 632 2.36 0.13 -14.08
N PRO A 633 1.05 0.37 -14.07
CA PRO A 633 0.25 0.43 -15.31
C PRO A 633 0.76 1.47 -16.30
N GLN A 634 1.30 2.59 -15.81
CA GLN A 634 1.89 3.65 -16.62
C GLN A 634 3.15 3.19 -17.42
N LEU A 635 3.80 2.12 -16.96
CA LEU A 635 4.93 1.48 -17.65
C LEU A 635 4.51 0.23 -18.41
N GLY A 636 3.25 -0.17 -18.31
CA GLY A 636 2.71 -1.40 -18.91
C GLY A 636 3.19 -2.68 -18.23
N LYS A 637 3.54 -2.61 -16.92
CA LYS A 637 4.03 -3.78 -16.19
C LYS A 637 2.92 -4.80 -15.99
N VAL A 638 3.17 -6.03 -16.40
CA VAL A 638 2.28 -7.20 -16.29
C VAL A 638 2.98 -8.34 -15.55
N SER A 639 2.24 -9.40 -15.18
CA SER A 639 2.82 -10.53 -14.44
C SER A 639 3.91 -11.26 -15.24
N GLU A 640 3.80 -11.30 -16.56
CA GLU A 640 4.76 -11.91 -17.50
C GLU A 640 6.10 -11.16 -17.55
N ASP A 641 6.15 -9.93 -17.08
CA ASP A 641 7.40 -9.18 -16.94
C ASP A 641 8.23 -9.62 -15.75
N LEU A 642 7.61 -10.29 -14.79
CA LEU A 642 8.28 -10.73 -13.58
C LEU A 642 9.15 -11.96 -13.84
N PHE A 643 10.24 -12.06 -13.10
CA PHE A 643 11.10 -13.23 -13.11
C PHE A 643 11.79 -13.41 -11.77
N ILE A 644 11.70 -14.59 -11.21
CA ILE A 644 12.38 -14.96 -9.97
C ILE A 644 13.26 -16.18 -10.27
N LEU A 645 14.55 -16.03 -9.98
CA LEU A 645 15.52 -17.12 -10.05
C LEU A 645 16.05 -17.40 -8.65
N ASP A 646 15.71 -18.56 -8.14
CA ASP A 646 16.08 -18.98 -6.78
C ASP A 646 17.17 -20.06 -6.82
N PHE A 647 18.30 -19.80 -6.17
CA PHE A 647 19.44 -20.71 -6.08
C PHE A 647 19.41 -21.57 -4.82
N TYR A 648 18.49 -21.25 -3.89
CA TYR A 648 18.49 -21.87 -2.57
C TYR A 648 17.24 -22.68 -2.27
N ASN A 649 16.08 -22.09 -2.49
CA ASN A 649 14.80 -22.66 -2.06
C ASN A 649 14.17 -23.54 -3.14
N SER A 650 13.24 -24.43 -2.75
CA SER A 650 12.45 -25.23 -3.69
C SER A 650 11.12 -24.56 -4.02
N THR A 651 10.49 -24.99 -5.10
CA THR A 651 9.14 -24.55 -5.49
C THR A 651 8.12 -24.92 -4.42
N GLU A 652 8.27 -26.12 -3.83
CA GLU A 652 7.39 -26.65 -2.80
C GLU A 652 7.44 -25.80 -1.53
N SER A 653 8.66 -25.45 -1.04
CA SER A 653 8.82 -24.61 0.15
C SER A 653 8.27 -23.22 -0.06
N MET A 654 8.38 -22.65 -1.26
CA MET A 654 7.77 -21.37 -1.59
C MET A 654 6.25 -21.47 -1.64
N LYS A 655 5.71 -22.54 -2.20
CA LYS A 655 4.27 -22.78 -2.21
C LYS A 655 3.72 -22.83 -0.78
N GLU A 656 4.31 -23.66 0.07
CA GLU A 656 3.94 -23.79 1.48
C GLU A 656 3.99 -22.44 2.23
N ALA A 657 4.99 -21.60 1.93
CA ALA A 657 5.11 -20.26 2.52
C ALA A 657 3.97 -19.32 2.12
N PHE A 658 3.45 -19.44 0.89
CA PHE A 658 2.40 -18.58 0.36
C PHE A 658 0.98 -19.07 0.61
N ASP A 659 0.75 -20.37 0.68
CA ASP A 659 -0.57 -21.00 0.81
C ASP A 659 -1.46 -20.39 1.91
N PRO A 660 -0.97 -20.06 3.12
CA PRO A 660 -1.79 -19.44 4.16
C PRO A 660 -2.36 -18.06 3.80
N PHE A 661 -1.74 -17.38 2.81
CA PHE A 661 -2.09 -16.02 2.41
C PHE A 661 -2.79 -15.96 1.04
N PHE A 662 -2.77 -17.08 0.32
CA PHE A 662 -3.47 -17.30 -0.95
C PHE A 662 -4.72 -18.15 -0.69
N THR A 663 -5.75 -17.60 -0.07
CA THR A 663 -7.00 -18.36 0.13
C THR A 663 -7.52 -18.93 -1.20
N GLY A 664 -7.40 -20.24 -1.38
CA GLY A 664 -8.03 -21.00 -2.47
C GLY A 664 -7.37 -20.92 -3.86
N ILE A 665 -6.13 -20.44 -4.00
CA ILE A 665 -5.36 -20.66 -5.24
C ILE A 665 -4.67 -22.02 -5.11
N GLU A 666 -5.08 -22.97 -5.91
CA GLU A 666 -4.19 -24.04 -6.34
C GLU A 666 -3.07 -23.36 -7.13
N LEU A 667 -1.87 -23.28 -6.56
CA LEU A 667 -0.68 -23.05 -7.35
C LEU A 667 -0.62 -24.21 -8.33
N SER A 668 -0.84 -23.95 -9.63
CA SER A 668 -0.59 -24.94 -10.65
C SER A 668 0.80 -25.52 -10.39
N ALA A 669 0.90 -26.85 -10.46
CA ALA A 669 2.17 -27.56 -10.38
C ALA A 669 3.21 -26.81 -11.21
N ALA A 670 4.45 -26.79 -10.69
CA ALA A 670 5.63 -26.12 -11.22
C ALA A 670 5.47 -25.75 -12.68
N THR A 671 5.62 -24.50 -13.01
CA THR A 671 5.43 -23.91 -14.34
C THR A 671 5.69 -24.94 -15.42
N ASP A 672 4.66 -25.35 -16.13
CA ASP A 672 4.83 -26.27 -17.25
C ASP A 672 5.91 -25.69 -18.13
N VAL A 673 6.96 -26.46 -18.36
CA VAL A 673 8.11 -26.07 -19.20
C VAL A 673 7.64 -25.49 -20.54
N ASN A 674 6.43 -25.83 -20.99
CA ASN A 674 5.80 -25.37 -22.22
C ASN A 674 5.26 -23.93 -22.18
N ILE A 675 5.04 -23.30 -21.02
CA ILE A 675 4.59 -21.88 -20.94
C ILE A 675 5.70 -20.91 -21.33
N LEU A 676 6.95 -21.33 -21.32
CA LEU A 676 8.09 -20.52 -21.76
C LEU A 676 8.32 -20.53 -23.29
N HIS A 677 7.51 -21.29 -24.03
CA HIS A 677 7.56 -21.38 -25.51
C HIS A 677 6.54 -20.45 -26.22
N THR A 678 5.66 -19.77 -25.48
CA THR A 678 4.80 -18.70 -25.99
C THR A 678 5.33 -17.35 -25.54
#